data_4f63f018596ba1205d4576b10481d041
#
_entry.id   4f63f018596ba1205d4576b10481d041
#
_cell.length_a   1.000
_cell.length_b   1.000
_cell.length_c   1.000
_cell.angle_alpha   90.00
_cell.angle_beta   90.00
_cell.angle_gamma   90.00
#
_symmetry.space_group_name_H-M   'P 1'
#
loop_
_entity.id
_entity.type
_entity.pdbx_description
1 polymer ?
#
loop_
_entity_poly.entity_id
_entity_poly.type
_entity_poly.pdbx_seq_one_letter_code
_entity_poly.pdbx_strand_id
1 'polypeptide(L)'
;MRSRYDEAYTRSLRDPEGFWAGVAEDVYWERRWDRVLDDGRPPYYRWFAGGVLNTCYNALDLHIDRGRGKQRALVYDSPVTDTIKTFTFFELRDEVARLAGALRRQGIDKGDRVIIYMPMVPEAVIAMLACARIGAVHSVVFGGFASNELAKRIDDARPRLILSASCGIEVNRVIPYKPLLDGAVDMAAHKVERCVILQRPQGPAALVKGRDLDWNDFVSGAAPAECVPLAATDPLYVLYTSGTTGIPKGVVRDNGGHAVALKYSMSAVYGMGAGECFWAASDIGWVVGHSYIVYAPLLAGCTTILYEGKPVGTPDPGAFWRVIAQHGVNAMFTAPTAFRAIKKEDPKGVHMTRHDLSRFRTLFLAGERCDPDTLLWAREHLHVPVIDHWWQTETGWAIAANCVGLGMLPVKPGSPTKAVAGYDVRVLSEDNQEMPAGQIGSIAIKLPMPPGCLPTLWNNDAGFEKSYLVKHPGFYLTGDAGYRDEDGYLYIMSRVDDIINVAGHRLSTGAMEEVLSGHPDIAECAVVGVADEIKGEVPLGFVVTKAGVSRSDGDIVKELIDRIRQQIGPVAGFKTALVVKRLPKTRSGKILRGTMKRIADSQEYTAPATIDDPGILDEITDALKGAGYAKDRP
;
A
#
# COMPACT_ATOMS: atom_id res chain seq x y z
N MET A 1 -6.60 34.96 -7.38
CA MET A 1 -7.26 34.26 -6.26
C MET A 1 -6.41 33.07 -5.89
N ARG A 2 -6.23 32.80 -4.59
CA ARG A 2 -5.60 31.53 -4.16
C ARG A 2 -6.50 30.36 -4.53
N SER A 3 -5.94 29.24 -4.94
CA SER A 3 -6.72 28.02 -5.21
C SER A 3 -7.27 27.45 -3.90
N ARG A 4 -8.36 26.65 -3.95
CA ARG A 4 -8.86 25.96 -2.75
C ARG A 4 -7.80 25.04 -2.13
N TYR A 5 -6.92 24.47 -2.96
CA TYR A 5 -5.77 23.73 -2.49
C TYR A 5 -4.82 24.62 -1.65
N ASP A 6 -4.41 25.79 -2.16
CA ASP A 6 -3.50 26.70 -1.44
C ASP A 6 -4.09 27.18 -0.13
N GLU A 7 -5.39 27.44 -0.08
CA GLU A 7 -6.11 27.84 1.13
C GLU A 7 -6.09 26.72 2.18
N ALA A 8 -6.49 25.49 1.79
CA ALA A 8 -6.51 24.34 2.69
C ALA A 8 -5.09 24.00 3.19
N TYR A 9 -4.12 23.95 2.28
CA TYR A 9 -2.73 23.64 2.62
C TYR A 9 -2.14 24.69 3.56
N THR A 10 -2.27 25.97 3.23
CA THR A 10 -1.75 27.06 4.06
C THR A 10 -2.39 27.08 5.45
N ARG A 11 -3.72 26.88 5.52
CA ARG A 11 -4.44 26.84 6.79
C ARG A 11 -4.00 25.66 7.64
N SER A 12 -3.85 24.48 7.04
CA SER A 12 -3.47 23.25 7.77
C SER A 12 -2.09 23.34 8.42
N LEU A 13 -1.18 24.16 7.89
CA LEU A 13 0.15 24.36 8.47
C LEU A 13 0.23 25.55 9.45
N ARG A 14 -0.61 26.58 9.27
CA ARG A 14 -0.63 27.77 10.14
C ARG A 14 -1.48 27.59 11.39
N ASP A 15 -2.58 26.89 11.25
CA ASP A 15 -3.55 26.60 12.30
C ASP A 15 -3.98 25.13 12.20
N PRO A 16 -3.08 24.18 12.53
CA PRO A 16 -3.37 22.74 12.39
C PRO A 16 -4.54 22.32 13.27
N GLU A 17 -4.65 22.83 14.49
CA GLU A 17 -5.75 22.48 15.38
C GLU A 17 -7.09 22.98 14.86
N GLY A 18 -7.20 24.25 14.46
CA GLY A 18 -8.45 24.79 13.90
C GLY A 18 -8.81 24.16 12.55
N PHE A 19 -7.81 23.79 11.73
CA PHE A 19 -8.05 23.08 10.48
C PHE A 19 -8.62 21.69 10.72
N TRP A 20 -7.95 20.86 11.55
CA TRP A 20 -8.36 19.49 11.79
C TRP A 20 -9.61 19.37 12.67
N ALA A 21 -9.86 20.35 13.57
CA ALA A 21 -11.13 20.45 14.26
C ALA A 21 -12.30 20.62 13.28
N GLY A 22 -12.13 21.52 12.28
CA GLY A 22 -13.15 21.71 11.25
C GLY A 22 -13.37 20.47 10.37
N VAL A 23 -12.30 19.77 9.98
CA VAL A 23 -12.39 18.51 9.22
C VAL A 23 -13.07 17.41 10.03
N ALA A 24 -12.81 17.32 11.32
CA ALA A 24 -13.36 16.31 12.20
C ALA A 24 -14.88 16.42 12.44
N GLU A 25 -15.51 17.56 12.10
CA GLU A 25 -16.97 17.73 12.15
C GLU A 25 -17.71 16.77 11.20
N ASP A 26 -17.06 16.29 10.16
CA ASP A 26 -17.63 15.33 9.21
C ASP A 26 -17.73 13.89 9.79
N VAL A 27 -17.01 13.60 10.85
CA VAL A 27 -17.03 12.32 11.57
C VAL A 27 -18.04 12.40 12.73
N TYR A 28 -18.77 11.32 12.97
CA TYR A 28 -19.64 11.22 14.14
C TYR A 28 -18.82 10.88 15.39
N TRP A 29 -18.97 11.71 16.40
CA TRP A 29 -18.37 11.55 17.72
C TRP A 29 -19.45 11.32 18.76
N GLU A 30 -19.31 10.27 19.55
CA GLU A 30 -20.17 10.05 20.72
C GLU A 30 -19.86 11.10 21.81
N ARG A 31 -18.57 11.42 21.95
CA ARG A 31 -18.08 12.57 22.74
C ARG A 31 -16.96 13.26 21.97
N ARG A 32 -17.06 14.58 21.82
CA ARG A 32 -15.98 15.37 21.23
C ARG A 32 -14.71 15.30 22.07
N TRP A 33 -13.60 15.61 21.45
CA TRP A 33 -12.28 15.66 22.05
C TRP A 33 -12.12 16.81 23.05
N ASP A 34 -11.20 16.66 24.00
CA ASP A 34 -10.77 17.73 24.90
C ASP A 34 -9.66 18.58 24.25
N ARG A 35 -8.80 17.94 23.44
CA ARG A 35 -7.72 18.57 22.66
C ARG A 35 -7.69 18.00 21.24
N VAL A 36 -7.54 18.88 20.26
CA VAL A 36 -7.37 18.48 18.84
C VAL A 36 -6.00 17.83 18.65
N LEU A 37 -4.96 18.49 19.14
CA LEU A 37 -3.59 17.99 19.17
C LEU A 37 -3.07 17.97 20.61
N ASP A 38 -2.69 16.81 21.09
CA ASP A 38 -1.96 16.64 22.34
C ASP A 38 -0.46 16.48 22.02
N ASP A 39 0.29 17.53 22.26
CA ASP A 39 1.74 17.64 22.07
C ASP A 39 2.51 17.62 23.41
N GLY A 40 1.87 17.21 24.49
CA GLY A 40 2.46 17.19 25.84
C GLY A 40 3.60 16.18 26.02
N ARG A 41 3.80 15.27 25.05
CA ARG A 41 4.82 14.20 25.11
C ARG A 41 5.53 13.98 23.78
N PRO A 42 6.23 14.99 23.22
CA PRO A 42 6.98 14.80 21.98
C PRO A 42 8.01 13.67 22.13
N PRO A 43 8.26 12.86 21.10
CA PRO A 43 7.69 12.91 19.75
C PRO A 43 6.38 12.14 19.56
N TYR A 44 5.68 11.77 20.64
CA TYR A 44 4.45 10.98 20.64
C TYR A 44 3.23 11.92 20.64
N TYR A 45 2.88 12.43 19.47
CA TYR A 45 1.72 13.28 19.26
C TYR A 45 0.43 12.47 19.19
N ARG A 46 -0.67 13.01 19.75
CA ARG A 46 -1.98 12.37 19.73
C ARG A 46 -3.02 13.32 19.20
N TRP A 47 -3.79 12.87 18.24
CA TRP A 47 -4.90 13.64 17.68
C TRP A 47 -6.22 13.30 18.37
N PHE A 48 -7.05 14.32 18.58
CA PHE A 48 -8.39 14.23 19.17
C PHE A 48 -8.42 13.55 20.54
N ALA A 49 -7.46 13.88 21.38
CA ALA A 49 -7.35 13.33 22.74
C ALA A 49 -8.61 13.63 23.57
N GLY A 50 -9.15 12.61 24.26
CA GLY A 50 -10.42 12.68 25.00
C GLY A 50 -11.66 12.43 24.14
N GLY A 51 -11.54 12.45 22.81
CA GLY A 51 -12.63 12.12 21.90
C GLY A 51 -13.04 10.65 21.98
N VAL A 52 -14.33 10.37 21.79
CA VAL A 52 -14.90 9.01 21.78
C VAL A 52 -15.72 8.81 20.52
N LEU A 53 -15.43 7.73 19.81
CA LEU A 53 -16.13 7.33 18.59
C LEU A 53 -16.04 5.82 18.41
N ASN A 54 -16.68 5.31 17.35
CA ASN A 54 -16.42 3.96 16.84
C ASN A 54 -16.23 4.02 15.33
N THR A 55 -15.11 3.50 14.82
CA THR A 55 -14.79 3.53 13.38
C THR A 55 -15.79 2.70 12.56
N CYS A 56 -16.24 1.54 13.06
CA CYS A 56 -17.24 0.71 12.38
C CYS A 56 -18.60 1.42 12.30
N TYR A 57 -19.04 2.09 13.39
CA TYR A 57 -20.28 2.89 13.38
C TYR A 57 -20.22 3.96 12.28
N ASN A 58 -19.12 4.71 12.20
CA ASN A 58 -18.94 5.73 11.18
C ASN A 58 -18.89 5.15 9.75
N ALA A 59 -18.39 3.93 9.59
CA ALA A 59 -18.29 3.26 8.30
C ALA A 59 -19.61 2.62 7.84
N LEU A 60 -20.49 2.20 8.74
CA LEU A 60 -21.70 1.44 8.41
C LEU A 60 -22.97 2.05 8.99
N ASP A 61 -23.12 2.02 10.31
CA ASP A 61 -24.37 2.36 11.01
C ASP A 61 -24.80 3.80 10.74
N LEU A 62 -23.85 4.74 10.75
CA LEU A 62 -24.10 6.16 10.44
C LEU A 62 -24.75 6.36 9.06
N HIS A 63 -24.37 5.56 8.07
CA HIS A 63 -24.98 5.65 6.73
C HIS A 63 -26.40 5.11 6.71
N ILE A 64 -26.68 4.09 7.53
CA ILE A 64 -28.03 3.56 7.70
C ILE A 64 -28.91 4.62 8.36
N ASP A 65 -28.43 5.23 9.47
CA ASP A 65 -29.14 6.29 10.19
C ASP A 65 -29.41 7.52 9.30
N ARG A 66 -28.52 7.77 8.32
CA ARG A 66 -28.67 8.82 7.30
C ARG A 66 -29.50 8.38 6.08
N GLY A 67 -30.23 7.26 6.15
CA GLY A 67 -31.15 6.80 5.10
C GLY A 67 -30.48 6.09 3.92
N ARG A 68 -29.19 5.74 4.00
CA ARG A 68 -28.45 5.05 2.94
C ARG A 68 -28.39 3.52 3.09
N GLY A 69 -29.16 2.94 3.99
CA GLY A 69 -29.10 1.51 4.31
C GLY A 69 -29.25 0.57 3.10
N LYS A 70 -30.05 0.96 2.09
CA LYS A 70 -30.26 0.18 0.86
C LYS A 70 -29.22 0.45 -0.24
N GLN A 71 -28.31 1.42 -0.05
CA GLN A 71 -27.23 1.69 -0.97
C GLN A 71 -26.22 0.55 -0.93
N ARG A 72 -25.62 0.22 -2.07
CA ARG A 72 -24.47 -0.71 -2.15
C ARG A 72 -23.33 -0.18 -1.30
N ALA A 73 -22.79 -1.00 -0.41
CA ALA A 73 -21.63 -0.71 0.42
C ALA A 73 -20.39 -1.45 -0.10
N LEU A 74 -20.52 -2.75 -0.36
CA LEU A 74 -19.42 -3.62 -0.80
C LEU A 74 -19.87 -4.45 -2.00
N VAL A 75 -19.05 -4.48 -3.04
CA VAL A 75 -19.17 -5.42 -4.15
C VAL A 75 -17.96 -6.35 -4.15
N TYR A 76 -18.19 -7.62 -3.98
CA TYR A 76 -17.22 -8.67 -4.20
C TYR A 76 -17.29 -9.15 -5.64
N ASP A 77 -16.16 -9.13 -6.33
CA ASP A 77 -16.03 -9.58 -7.72
C ASP A 77 -14.84 -10.52 -7.83
N SER A 78 -15.11 -11.80 -8.05
CA SER A 78 -14.11 -12.86 -8.13
C SER A 78 -14.21 -13.60 -9.48
N PRO A 79 -13.40 -13.21 -10.47
CA PRO A 79 -13.32 -13.97 -11.72
C PRO A 79 -12.70 -15.37 -11.54
N VAL A 80 -11.96 -15.61 -10.46
CA VAL A 80 -11.35 -16.91 -10.18
C VAL A 80 -12.33 -17.92 -9.59
N THR A 81 -13.48 -17.47 -9.10
CA THR A 81 -14.58 -18.32 -8.61
C THR A 81 -15.89 -18.11 -9.38
N ASP A 82 -15.86 -17.26 -10.41
CA ASP A 82 -17.04 -16.82 -11.16
C ASP A 82 -18.16 -16.33 -10.23
N THR A 83 -17.81 -15.47 -9.26
CA THR A 83 -18.73 -15.03 -8.21
C THR A 83 -18.78 -13.51 -8.16
N ILE A 84 -19.99 -12.95 -8.21
CA ILE A 84 -20.25 -11.55 -7.90
C ILE A 84 -21.26 -11.51 -6.76
N LYS A 85 -20.93 -10.85 -5.66
CA LYS A 85 -21.82 -10.65 -4.51
C LYS A 85 -21.84 -9.18 -4.10
N THR A 86 -23.01 -8.65 -3.90
CA THR A 86 -23.20 -7.25 -3.48
C THR A 86 -23.81 -7.24 -2.09
N PHE A 87 -23.29 -6.33 -1.25
CA PHE A 87 -23.85 -6.06 0.07
C PHE A 87 -24.30 -4.59 0.11
N THR A 88 -25.51 -4.35 0.56
CA THR A 88 -25.97 -3.03 0.98
C THR A 88 -25.34 -2.67 2.33
N PHE A 89 -25.48 -1.40 2.77
CA PHE A 89 -25.04 -1.02 4.12
C PHE A 89 -25.78 -1.82 5.19
N PHE A 90 -27.07 -2.11 5.02
CA PHE A 90 -27.83 -3.00 5.94
C PHE A 90 -27.22 -4.38 6.01
N GLU A 91 -27.04 -5.05 4.86
CA GLU A 91 -26.55 -6.43 4.83
C GLU A 91 -25.11 -6.52 5.36
N LEU A 92 -24.23 -5.59 4.97
CA LEU A 92 -22.86 -5.58 5.47
C LEU A 92 -22.80 -5.34 6.98
N ARG A 93 -23.58 -4.37 7.51
CA ARG A 93 -23.70 -4.13 8.95
C ARG A 93 -24.17 -5.37 9.70
N ASP A 94 -25.17 -6.06 9.18
CA ASP A 94 -25.73 -7.24 9.85
C ASP A 94 -24.75 -8.41 9.90
N GLU A 95 -24.01 -8.66 8.82
CA GLU A 95 -22.92 -9.67 8.82
C GLU A 95 -21.80 -9.29 9.80
N VAL A 96 -21.38 -8.02 9.81
CA VAL A 96 -20.36 -7.49 10.72
C VAL A 96 -20.79 -7.59 12.17
N ALA A 97 -22.02 -7.19 12.50
CA ALA A 97 -22.54 -7.25 13.85
C ALA A 97 -22.67 -8.70 14.38
N ARG A 98 -23.04 -9.63 13.50
CA ARG A 98 -23.15 -11.06 13.82
C ARG A 98 -21.78 -11.68 14.09
N LEU A 99 -20.77 -11.41 13.24
CA LEU A 99 -19.41 -11.87 13.49
C LEU A 99 -18.83 -11.22 14.77
N ALA A 100 -19.07 -9.94 14.99
CA ALA A 100 -18.68 -9.25 16.23
C ALA A 100 -19.26 -9.91 17.47
N GLY A 101 -20.51 -10.34 17.41
CA GLY A 101 -21.16 -11.11 18.47
C GLY A 101 -20.55 -12.49 18.69
N ALA A 102 -20.17 -13.18 17.60
CA ALA A 102 -19.46 -14.46 17.67
C ALA A 102 -18.06 -14.30 18.32
N LEU A 103 -17.33 -13.24 17.98
CA LEU A 103 -16.05 -12.90 18.62
C LEU A 103 -16.23 -12.67 20.13
N ARG A 104 -17.23 -11.89 20.53
CA ARG A 104 -17.55 -11.68 21.97
C ARG A 104 -17.90 -12.96 22.69
N ARG A 105 -18.66 -13.85 22.06
CA ARG A 105 -18.99 -15.18 22.62
C ARG A 105 -17.73 -16.02 22.89
N GLN A 106 -16.63 -15.76 22.19
CA GLN A 106 -15.32 -16.36 22.45
C GLN A 106 -14.46 -15.56 23.44
N GLY A 107 -15.00 -14.53 24.06
CA GLY A 107 -14.31 -13.70 25.04
C GLY A 107 -13.34 -12.70 24.43
N ILE A 108 -13.52 -12.33 23.15
CA ILE A 108 -12.76 -11.25 22.51
C ILE A 108 -13.38 -9.92 22.91
N ASP A 109 -12.60 -9.07 23.53
CA ASP A 109 -13.00 -7.75 24.01
C ASP A 109 -12.10 -6.63 23.50
N LYS A 110 -12.43 -5.39 23.90
CA LYS A 110 -11.64 -4.20 23.59
C LYS A 110 -10.17 -4.39 23.93
N GLY A 111 -9.28 -4.10 22.96
CA GLY A 111 -7.83 -4.21 23.11
C GLY A 111 -7.26 -5.61 22.86
N ASP A 112 -8.09 -6.65 22.75
CA ASP A 112 -7.63 -7.98 22.32
C ASP A 112 -7.20 -7.95 20.85
N ARG A 113 -6.16 -8.72 20.50
CA ARG A 113 -5.68 -8.81 19.12
C ARG A 113 -6.29 -10.02 18.43
N VAL A 114 -6.69 -9.77 17.17
CA VAL A 114 -7.19 -10.80 16.25
C VAL A 114 -6.36 -10.74 14.96
N ILE A 115 -5.71 -11.84 14.59
CA ILE A 115 -5.07 -11.95 13.30
C ILE A 115 -6.10 -12.38 12.26
N ILE A 116 -6.05 -11.73 11.08
CA ILE A 116 -6.84 -12.08 9.90
C ILE A 116 -5.87 -12.52 8.81
N TYR A 117 -5.84 -13.83 8.53
CA TYR A 117 -5.00 -14.46 7.52
C TYR A 117 -5.89 -15.09 6.45
N MET A 118 -6.44 -14.24 5.58
CA MET A 118 -7.47 -14.59 4.61
C MET A 118 -7.14 -14.07 3.20
N PRO A 119 -7.65 -14.69 2.14
CA PRO A 119 -7.60 -14.13 0.79
C PRO A 119 -8.60 -12.96 0.65
N MET A 120 -8.70 -12.42 -0.58
CA MET A 120 -9.60 -11.32 -0.94
C MET A 120 -11.07 -11.79 -1.00
N VAL A 121 -11.63 -12.12 0.16
CA VAL A 121 -13.02 -12.57 0.33
C VAL A 121 -13.81 -11.60 1.24
N PRO A 122 -15.14 -11.50 1.09
CA PRO A 122 -15.96 -10.59 1.90
C PRO A 122 -15.78 -10.80 3.41
N GLU A 123 -15.60 -12.03 3.84
CA GLU A 123 -15.41 -12.41 5.24
C GLU A 123 -14.18 -11.73 5.87
N ALA A 124 -13.15 -11.44 5.07
CA ALA A 124 -11.98 -10.71 5.55
C ALA A 124 -12.31 -9.23 5.86
N VAL A 125 -13.09 -8.57 5.00
CA VAL A 125 -13.59 -7.19 5.23
C VAL A 125 -14.54 -7.16 6.43
N ILE A 126 -15.44 -8.15 6.52
CA ILE A 126 -16.37 -8.31 7.64
C ILE A 126 -15.59 -8.50 8.95
N ALA A 127 -14.50 -9.28 8.93
CA ALA A 127 -13.64 -9.51 10.10
C ALA A 127 -12.95 -8.23 10.59
N MET A 128 -12.40 -7.41 9.68
CA MET A 128 -11.79 -6.12 10.02
C MET A 128 -12.79 -5.19 10.70
N LEU A 129 -13.98 -5.06 10.12
CA LEU A 129 -15.05 -4.20 10.64
C LEU A 129 -15.65 -4.76 11.95
N ALA A 130 -15.77 -6.09 12.11
CA ALA A 130 -16.24 -6.71 13.33
C ALA A 130 -15.28 -6.48 14.52
N CYS A 131 -13.97 -6.57 14.28
CA CYS A 131 -12.97 -6.18 15.27
C CYS A 131 -13.12 -4.70 15.67
N ALA A 132 -13.19 -3.80 14.68
CA ALA A 132 -13.40 -2.37 14.92
C ALA A 132 -14.69 -2.09 15.70
N ARG A 133 -15.77 -2.85 15.44
CA ARG A 133 -17.07 -2.71 16.11
C ARG A 133 -16.98 -2.92 17.61
N ILE A 134 -16.23 -3.91 18.07
CA ILE A 134 -16.08 -4.27 19.49
C ILE A 134 -14.80 -3.74 20.13
N GLY A 135 -13.98 -2.97 19.39
CA GLY A 135 -12.73 -2.41 19.88
C GLY A 135 -11.57 -3.41 19.96
N ALA A 136 -11.69 -4.57 19.35
CA ALA A 136 -10.56 -5.47 19.17
C ALA A 136 -9.58 -4.91 18.12
N VAL A 137 -8.28 -5.14 18.35
CA VAL A 137 -7.23 -4.67 17.46
C VAL A 137 -6.95 -5.74 16.40
N HIS A 138 -7.31 -5.49 15.15
CA HIS A 138 -7.03 -6.47 14.11
C HIS A 138 -5.62 -6.31 13.53
N SER A 139 -5.06 -7.43 13.07
CA SER A 139 -3.82 -7.45 12.29
C SER A 139 -4.03 -8.35 11.08
N VAL A 140 -4.15 -7.72 9.91
CA VAL A 140 -4.29 -8.47 8.65
C VAL A 140 -2.92 -8.89 8.17
N VAL A 141 -2.76 -10.18 7.92
CA VAL A 141 -1.55 -10.75 7.33
C VAL A 141 -1.86 -11.16 5.90
N PHE A 142 -1.02 -10.71 4.98
CA PHE A 142 -1.18 -11.01 3.56
C PHE A 142 -1.34 -12.51 3.32
N GLY A 143 -2.40 -12.88 2.61
CA GLY A 143 -2.71 -14.27 2.30
C GLY A 143 -1.60 -14.92 1.48
N GLY A 144 -1.18 -16.12 1.91
CA GLY A 144 -0.09 -16.84 1.27
C GLY A 144 1.31 -16.48 1.77
N PHE A 145 1.47 -15.68 2.83
CA PHE A 145 2.74 -15.62 3.54
C PHE A 145 3.12 -16.99 4.08
N ALA A 146 4.41 -17.30 4.02
CA ALA A 146 4.96 -18.53 4.59
C ALA A 146 4.76 -18.62 6.11
N SER A 147 4.73 -19.83 6.64
CA SER A 147 4.47 -20.11 8.06
C SER A 147 5.38 -19.32 9.02
N ASN A 148 6.67 -19.19 8.71
CA ASN A 148 7.63 -18.44 9.52
C ASN A 148 7.29 -16.94 9.63
N GLU A 149 6.76 -16.33 8.57
CA GLU A 149 6.38 -14.94 8.58
C GLU A 149 5.08 -14.70 9.36
N LEU A 150 4.14 -15.62 9.27
CA LEU A 150 2.92 -15.58 10.10
C LEU A 150 3.27 -15.82 11.57
N ALA A 151 4.18 -16.77 11.88
CA ALA A 151 4.63 -17.07 13.24
C ALA A 151 5.26 -15.86 13.94
N LYS A 152 6.13 -15.10 13.25
CA LYS A 152 6.70 -13.85 13.80
C LYS A 152 5.63 -12.83 14.20
N ARG A 153 4.55 -12.73 13.43
CA ARG A 153 3.44 -11.81 13.69
C ARG A 153 2.55 -12.32 14.84
N ILE A 154 2.38 -13.63 14.94
CA ILE A 154 1.70 -14.28 16.08
C ILE A 154 2.47 -13.96 17.38
N ASP A 155 3.79 -14.09 17.36
CA ASP A 155 4.61 -13.85 18.55
C ASP A 155 4.61 -12.39 19.01
N ASP A 156 4.62 -11.44 18.08
CA ASP A 156 4.63 -10.01 18.40
C ASP A 156 3.22 -9.49 18.76
N ALA A 157 2.20 -9.82 17.95
CA ALA A 157 0.82 -9.36 18.22
C ALA A 157 0.17 -10.10 19.39
N ARG A 158 0.55 -11.34 19.67
CA ARG A 158 -0.04 -12.23 20.65
C ARG A 158 -1.57 -12.28 20.54
N PRO A 159 -2.10 -12.74 19.39
CA PRO A 159 -3.54 -12.78 19.16
C PRO A 159 -4.22 -13.81 20.06
N ARG A 160 -5.43 -13.51 20.48
CA ARG A 160 -6.29 -14.50 21.16
C ARG A 160 -6.95 -15.46 20.16
N LEU A 161 -7.17 -14.97 18.93
CA LEU A 161 -7.87 -15.72 17.91
C LEU A 161 -7.29 -15.39 16.53
N ILE A 162 -7.27 -16.37 15.62
CA ILE A 162 -6.93 -16.17 14.20
C ILE A 162 -8.15 -16.52 13.35
N LEU A 163 -8.54 -15.61 12.48
CA LEU A 163 -9.51 -15.83 11.41
C LEU A 163 -8.75 -16.16 10.13
N SER A 164 -9.06 -17.28 9.49
CA SER A 164 -8.38 -17.74 8.29
C SER A 164 -9.34 -18.39 7.31
N ALA A 165 -8.83 -18.78 6.14
CA ALA A 165 -9.54 -19.57 5.16
C ALA A 165 -8.81 -20.87 4.85
N SER A 166 -9.52 -21.87 4.31
CA SER A 166 -8.94 -23.15 3.91
C SER A 166 -7.93 -22.98 2.78
N CYS A 167 -8.22 -22.07 1.81
CA CYS A 167 -7.35 -21.79 0.68
C CYS A 167 -7.53 -20.38 0.12
N GLY A 168 -6.52 -19.90 -0.62
CA GLY A 168 -6.58 -18.79 -1.57
C GLY A 168 -6.52 -19.30 -3.01
N ILE A 169 -6.80 -18.43 -3.99
CA ILE A 169 -6.73 -18.76 -5.41
C ILE A 169 -5.91 -17.67 -6.12
N GLU A 170 -4.86 -18.09 -6.82
CA GLU A 170 -4.05 -17.24 -7.69
C GLU A 170 -4.23 -17.67 -9.14
N VAL A 171 -4.95 -16.88 -9.91
CA VAL A 171 -5.32 -17.15 -11.30
C VAL A 171 -6.04 -18.50 -11.41
N ASN A 172 -5.33 -19.59 -11.67
CA ASN A 172 -5.84 -20.95 -11.77
C ASN A 172 -5.24 -21.92 -10.75
N ARG A 173 -4.45 -21.41 -9.78
CA ARG A 173 -3.77 -22.23 -8.76
C ARG A 173 -4.42 -22.05 -7.40
N VAL A 174 -4.87 -23.14 -6.81
CA VAL A 174 -5.34 -23.19 -5.42
C VAL A 174 -4.14 -23.26 -4.48
N ILE A 175 -4.08 -22.33 -3.52
CA ILE A 175 -3.04 -22.27 -2.50
C ILE A 175 -3.64 -22.68 -1.17
N PRO A 176 -3.26 -23.81 -0.58
CA PRO A 176 -3.77 -24.23 0.71
C PRO A 176 -3.22 -23.35 1.83
N TYR A 177 -4.10 -22.58 2.51
CA TYR A 177 -3.71 -21.71 3.61
C TYR A 177 -3.62 -22.48 4.95
N LYS A 178 -4.43 -23.52 5.09
CA LYS A 178 -4.49 -24.26 6.35
C LYS A 178 -3.15 -24.87 6.76
N PRO A 179 -2.36 -25.54 5.87
CA PRO A 179 -1.03 -26.02 6.23
C PRO A 179 -0.05 -24.90 6.61
N LEU A 180 -0.15 -23.73 5.97
CA LEU A 180 0.67 -22.57 6.32
C LEU A 180 0.32 -22.02 7.71
N LEU A 181 -0.98 -21.95 8.03
CA LEU A 181 -1.46 -21.56 9.34
C LEU A 181 -1.02 -22.56 10.42
N ASP A 182 -1.19 -23.87 10.17
CA ASP A 182 -0.79 -24.90 11.13
C ASP A 182 0.71 -24.83 11.44
N GLY A 183 1.54 -24.75 10.40
CA GLY A 183 2.98 -24.57 10.56
C GLY A 183 3.34 -23.31 11.33
N ALA A 184 2.62 -22.20 11.13
CA ALA A 184 2.85 -20.96 11.85
C ALA A 184 2.49 -21.08 13.34
N VAL A 185 1.35 -21.68 13.66
CA VAL A 185 0.91 -21.89 15.07
C VAL A 185 1.87 -22.84 15.79
N ASP A 186 2.38 -23.86 15.11
CA ASP A 186 3.35 -24.80 15.68
C ASP A 186 4.70 -24.11 15.97
N MET A 187 5.19 -23.28 15.04
CA MET A 187 6.46 -22.54 15.16
C MET A 187 6.39 -21.42 16.21
N ALA A 188 5.25 -20.74 16.35
CA ALA A 188 5.10 -19.60 17.22
C ALA A 188 5.30 -19.99 18.70
N ALA A 189 6.00 -19.11 19.44
CA ALA A 189 6.14 -19.23 20.90
C ALA A 189 4.81 -18.95 21.59
N HIS A 190 4.08 -17.93 21.13
CA HIS A 190 2.72 -17.63 21.61
C HIS A 190 1.72 -18.67 21.08
N LYS A 191 1.04 -19.36 21.98
CA LYS A 191 0.05 -20.39 21.59
C LYS A 191 -1.34 -19.77 21.45
N VAL A 192 -1.84 -19.79 20.23
CA VAL A 192 -3.18 -19.30 19.89
C VAL A 192 -4.22 -20.34 20.32
N GLU A 193 -5.22 -19.91 21.07
CA GLU A 193 -6.23 -20.81 21.61
C GLU A 193 -7.20 -21.32 20.53
N ARG A 194 -7.57 -20.48 19.58
CA ARG A 194 -8.60 -20.76 18.57
C ARG A 194 -8.23 -20.23 17.20
N CYS A 195 -8.54 -21.03 16.17
CA CYS A 195 -8.53 -20.61 14.77
C CYS A 195 -9.93 -20.82 14.19
N VAL A 196 -10.47 -19.83 13.49
CA VAL A 196 -11.73 -19.94 12.75
C VAL A 196 -11.44 -20.03 11.27
N ILE A 197 -11.92 -21.07 10.62
CA ILE A 197 -11.56 -21.41 9.23
C ILE A 197 -12.78 -21.27 8.33
N LEU A 198 -12.72 -20.35 7.38
CA LEU A 198 -13.65 -20.25 6.28
C LEU A 198 -13.34 -21.38 5.28
N GLN A 199 -14.25 -22.34 5.16
CA GLN A 199 -14.10 -23.40 4.17
C GLN A 199 -14.46 -22.88 2.77
N ARG A 200 -13.52 -23.03 1.85
CA ARG A 200 -13.73 -22.72 0.44
C ARG A 200 -13.87 -24.01 -0.38
N PRO A 201 -14.89 -24.11 -1.27
CA PRO A 201 -15.14 -25.33 -2.04
C PRO A 201 -13.96 -25.77 -2.92
N GLN A 202 -13.13 -24.81 -3.34
CA GLN A 202 -11.98 -25.04 -4.22
C GLN A 202 -10.83 -25.78 -3.51
N GLY A 203 -10.79 -25.75 -2.18
CA GLY A 203 -9.77 -26.42 -1.38
C GLY A 203 -10.20 -26.55 0.08
N PRO A 204 -11.14 -27.45 0.41
CA PRO A 204 -11.54 -27.67 1.79
C PRO A 204 -10.38 -28.22 2.63
N ALA A 205 -10.33 -27.89 3.90
CA ALA A 205 -9.28 -28.29 4.81
C ALA A 205 -9.82 -29.05 6.02
N ALA A 206 -9.03 -30.00 6.54
CA ALA A 206 -9.31 -30.67 7.79
C ALA A 206 -9.11 -29.71 8.98
N LEU A 207 -10.03 -29.75 9.95
CA LEU A 207 -9.98 -28.93 11.15
C LEU A 207 -9.31 -29.71 12.29
N VAL A 208 -8.41 -29.04 13.01
CA VAL A 208 -7.75 -29.62 14.21
C VAL A 208 -8.72 -29.55 15.39
N LYS A 209 -9.13 -30.73 15.88
CA LYS A 209 -10.07 -30.84 17.00
C LYS A 209 -9.56 -30.10 18.25
N GLY A 210 -10.42 -29.30 18.84
CA GLY A 210 -10.12 -28.54 20.07
C GLY A 210 -9.45 -27.18 19.82
N ARG A 211 -8.94 -26.90 18.60
CA ARG A 211 -8.37 -25.61 18.23
C ARG A 211 -9.18 -24.92 17.14
N ASP A 212 -9.53 -25.64 16.08
CA ASP A 212 -10.16 -25.05 14.91
C ASP A 212 -11.68 -25.10 14.97
N LEU A 213 -12.32 -24.05 14.52
CA LEU A 213 -13.76 -23.92 14.37
C LEU A 213 -14.09 -23.63 12.89
N ASP A 214 -15.16 -24.24 12.39
CA ASP A 214 -15.72 -23.85 11.09
C ASP A 214 -16.31 -22.43 11.18
N TRP A 215 -16.12 -21.63 10.14
CA TRP A 215 -16.62 -20.25 10.08
C TRP A 215 -18.15 -20.16 10.26
N ASN A 216 -18.88 -21.02 9.53
CA ASN A 216 -20.33 -20.99 9.56
C ASN A 216 -20.88 -21.41 10.94
N ASP A 217 -20.28 -22.44 11.53
CA ASP A 217 -20.62 -22.87 12.89
C ASP A 217 -20.28 -21.79 13.93
N PHE A 218 -19.12 -21.12 13.74
CA PHE A 218 -18.68 -20.05 14.62
C PHE A 218 -19.66 -18.87 14.64
N VAL A 219 -20.17 -18.46 13.48
CA VAL A 219 -21.10 -17.32 13.34
C VAL A 219 -22.54 -17.73 13.67
N SER A 220 -22.87 -19.01 13.48
CA SER A 220 -24.23 -19.50 13.68
C SER A 220 -24.74 -19.24 15.12
N GLY A 221 -25.98 -18.73 15.20
CA GLY A 221 -26.64 -18.46 16.49
C GLY A 221 -25.98 -17.34 17.32
N ALA A 222 -25.01 -16.61 16.78
CA ALA A 222 -24.46 -15.46 17.47
C ALA A 222 -25.44 -14.28 17.47
N ALA A 223 -25.70 -13.70 18.64
CA ALA A 223 -26.44 -12.46 18.74
C ALA A 223 -25.58 -11.30 18.17
N PRO A 224 -26.18 -10.40 17.37
CA PRO A 224 -25.44 -9.23 16.86
C PRO A 224 -24.88 -8.39 18.03
N ALA A 225 -23.63 -7.91 17.88
CA ALA A 225 -23.03 -6.98 18.84
C ALA A 225 -23.21 -5.54 18.38
N GLU A 226 -23.46 -4.64 19.32
CA GLU A 226 -23.48 -3.20 19.09
C GLU A 226 -22.06 -2.62 19.02
N CYS A 227 -21.92 -1.42 18.43
CA CYS A 227 -20.68 -0.67 18.45
C CYS A 227 -20.35 -0.21 19.87
N VAL A 228 -19.09 -0.39 20.30
CA VAL A 228 -18.64 0.06 21.62
C VAL A 228 -17.98 1.43 21.54
N PRO A 229 -18.09 2.28 22.57
CA PRO A 229 -17.36 3.53 22.69
C PRO A 229 -15.84 3.27 22.75
N LEU A 230 -15.07 3.94 21.88
CA LEU A 230 -13.62 3.84 21.83
C LEU A 230 -13.00 5.22 21.95
N ALA A 231 -11.90 5.35 22.71
CA ALA A 231 -11.13 6.57 22.68
C ALA A 231 -10.54 6.79 21.27
N ALA A 232 -10.49 8.03 20.84
CA ALA A 232 -9.88 8.38 19.54
C ALA A 232 -8.45 7.83 19.40
N THR A 233 -7.74 7.74 20.51
CA THR A 233 -6.35 7.28 20.60
C THR A 233 -6.21 5.76 20.81
N ASP A 234 -7.31 5.03 20.96
CA ASP A 234 -7.27 3.55 21.05
C ASP A 234 -6.78 2.97 19.71
N PRO A 235 -5.95 1.92 19.72
CA PRO A 235 -5.53 1.24 18.51
C PRO A 235 -6.71 0.61 17.75
N LEU A 236 -6.79 0.85 16.45
CA LEU A 236 -7.72 0.20 15.53
C LEU A 236 -7.11 -1.08 14.96
N TYR A 237 -5.87 -0.97 14.48
CA TYR A 237 -5.14 -2.09 13.91
C TYR A 237 -3.62 -1.96 14.06
N VAL A 238 -2.95 -3.10 13.88
CA VAL A 238 -1.50 -3.20 13.73
C VAL A 238 -1.19 -3.85 12.39
N LEU A 239 -0.51 -3.12 11.51
CA LEU A 239 -0.09 -3.61 10.21
C LEU A 239 1.43 -3.77 10.16
N TYR A 240 1.88 -5.00 9.91
CA TYR A 240 3.29 -5.32 9.89
C TYR A 240 3.94 -5.03 8.54
N THR A 241 5.03 -4.26 8.56
CA THR A 241 5.90 -4.03 7.40
C THR A 241 7.19 -4.84 7.54
N SER A 242 7.84 -5.12 6.39
CA SER A 242 9.17 -5.74 6.39
C SER A 242 10.19 -4.76 6.96
N GLY A 243 10.78 -5.08 8.12
CA GLY A 243 11.90 -4.33 8.67
C GLY A 243 13.20 -4.65 7.91
N THR A 244 14.09 -3.67 7.79
CA THR A 244 15.46 -3.85 7.24
C THR A 244 16.29 -4.84 8.05
N THR A 245 15.93 -5.08 9.30
CA THR A 245 16.58 -6.01 10.24
C THR A 245 15.99 -7.42 10.23
N GLY A 246 15.03 -7.71 9.35
CA GLY A 246 14.33 -9.01 9.30
C GLY A 246 13.26 -9.21 10.36
N ILE A 247 13.11 -8.29 11.31
CA ILE A 247 12.02 -8.27 12.30
C ILE A 247 10.92 -7.37 11.76
N PRO A 248 9.66 -7.86 11.64
CA PRO A 248 8.55 -7.03 11.18
C PRO A 248 8.28 -5.86 12.14
N LYS A 249 7.99 -4.68 11.57
CA LYS A 249 7.58 -3.50 12.34
C LYS A 249 6.06 -3.41 12.34
N GLY A 250 5.45 -3.47 13.51
CA GLY A 250 4.00 -3.32 13.67
C GLY A 250 3.58 -1.84 13.67
N VAL A 251 3.12 -1.34 12.55
CA VAL A 251 2.60 0.03 12.42
C VAL A 251 1.25 0.11 13.12
N VAL A 252 1.16 0.90 14.17
CA VAL A 252 -0.10 1.15 14.89
C VAL A 252 -0.93 2.21 14.16
N ARG A 253 -2.24 2.03 14.17
CA ARG A 253 -3.20 3.03 13.70
C ARG A 253 -4.27 3.26 14.76
N ASP A 254 -4.53 4.52 15.08
CA ASP A 254 -5.58 4.91 16.02
C ASP A 254 -6.98 4.97 15.36
N ASN A 255 -8.03 5.08 16.15
CA ASN A 255 -9.40 5.18 15.64
C ASN A 255 -9.72 6.60 15.13
N GLY A 256 -9.49 7.62 15.93
CA GLY A 256 -9.97 8.97 15.64
C GLY A 256 -9.21 9.66 14.53
N GLY A 257 -7.88 9.71 14.65
CA GLY A 257 -7.02 10.33 13.64
C GLY A 257 -7.19 9.67 12.28
N HIS A 258 -7.26 8.34 12.25
CA HIS A 258 -7.47 7.57 11.05
C HIS A 258 -8.84 7.85 10.38
N ALA A 259 -9.94 7.84 11.14
CA ALA A 259 -11.27 8.10 10.60
C ALA A 259 -11.36 9.51 9.98
N VAL A 260 -10.83 10.53 10.66
CA VAL A 260 -10.83 11.92 10.19
C VAL A 260 -9.99 12.06 8.91
N ALA A 261 -8.75 11.56 8.92
CA ALA A 261 -7.85 11.68 7.79
C ALA A 261 -8.36 10.96 6.55
N LEU A 262 -8.86 9.72 6.71
CA LEU A 262 -9.36 8.96 5.57
C LEU A 262 -10.61 9.57 4.94
N LYS A 263 -11.55 10.01 5.77
CA LYS A 263 -12.74 10.68 5.26
C LYS A 263 -12.41 11.97 4.53
N TYR A 264 -11.48 12.77 5.08
CA TYR A 264 -10.94 13.95 4.42
C TYR A 264 -10.26 13.59 3.09
N SER A 265 -9.45 12.55 3.05
CA SER A 265 -8.75 12.15 1.83
C SER A 265 -9.70 11.75 0.69
N MET A 266 -10.83 11.10 1.00
CA MET A 266 -11.83 10.75 -0.01
C MET A 266 -12.41 11.99 -0.68
N SER A 267 -12.75 13.01 0.09
CA SER A 267 -13.30 14.26 -0.46
C SER A 267 -12.23 15.14 -1.09
N ALA A 268 -11.12 15.38 -0.40
CA ALA A 268 -10.10 16.36 -0.81
C ALA A 268 -9.14 15.80 -1.89
N VAL A 269 -8.63 14.59 -1.71
CA VAL A 269 -7.66 13.98 -2.64
C VAL A 269 -8.38 13.32 -3.80
N TYR A 270 -9.30 12.39 -3.51
CA TYR A 270 -9.93 11.58 -4.55
C TYR A 270 -11.18 12.22 -5.19
N GLY A 271 -11.72 13.28 -4.61
CA GLY A 271 -12.92 13.96 -5.10
C GLY A 271 -14.15 13.05 -5.08
N MET A 272 -14.25 12.18 -4.07
CA MET A 272 -15.30 11.18 -3.94
C MET A 272 -16.27 11.51 -2.81
N GLY A 273 -17.52 11.16 -3.00
CA GLY A 273 -18.61 11.36 -2.04
C GLY A 273 -19.58 10.18 -1.93
N ALA A 274 -20.52 10.31 -1.01
CA ALA A 274 -21.50 9.26 -0.74
C ALA A 274 -22.32 8.91 -2.00
N GLY A 275 -22.56 7.62 -2.23
CA GLY A 275 -23.29 7.11 -3.39
C GLY A 275 -22.42 6.80 -4.61
N GLU A 276 -21.18 7.27 -4.64
CA GLU A 276 -20.24 6.98 -5.71
C GLU A 276 -19.50 5.65 -5.48
N CYS A 277 -18.94 5.09 -6.54
CA CYS A 277 -18.22 3.83 -6.50
C CYS A 277 -16.71 4.07 -6.63
N PHE A 278 -15.96 3.65 -5.62
CA PHE A 278 -14.49 3.72 -5.56
C PHE A 278 -13.89 2.32 -5.59
N TRP A 279 -12.83 2.14 -6.34
CA TRP A 279 -12.13 0.87 -6.41
C TRP A 279 -10.63 1.02 -6.17
N ALA A 280 -10.13 0.46 -5.09
CA ALA A 280 -8.69 0.24 -4.91
C ALA A 280 -8.36 -1.20 -5.34
N ALA A 281 -7.75 -1.34 -6.52
CA ALA A 281 -7.31 -2.64 -7.03
C ALA A 281 -5.97 -3.04 -6.38
N SER A 282 -6.06 -3.51 -5.16
CA SER A 282 -4.97 -3.92 -4.30
C SER A 282 -5.43 -5.06 -3.37
N ASP A 283 -4.65 -5.39 -2.36
CA ASP A 283 -4.94 -6.46 -1.39
C ASP A 283 -5.13 -5.89 0.02
N ILE A 284 -6.07 -6.49 0.78
CA ILE A 284 -6.36 -6.08 2.17
C ILE A 284 -5.18 -6.29 3.12
N GLY A 285 -4.22 -7.13 2.79
CA GLY A 285 -2.99 -7.35 3.55
C GLY A 285 -2.01 -6.18 3.50
N TRP A 286 -2.27 -5.17 2.67
CA TRP A 286 -1.47 -3.95 2.57
C TRP A 286 -2.21 -2.73 3.13
N VAL A 287 -1.47 -1.65 3.37
CA VAL A 287 -2.09 -0.40 3.86
C VAL A 287 -3.14 0.16 2.89
N VAL A 288 -2.94 -0.02 1.58
CA VAL A 288 -3.95 0.37 0.57
C VAL A 288 -5.27 -0.33 0.81
N GLY A 289 -5.23 -1.62 1.13
CA GLY A 289 -6.42 -2.39 1.42
C GLY A 289 -7.14 -1.91 2.68
N HIS A 290 -6.40 -1.66 3.76
CA HIS A 290 -6.97 -1.09 4.98
C HIS A 290 -7.60 0.27 4.70
N SER A 291 -6.82 1.20 4.16
CA SER A 291 -7.27 2.57 3.97
C SER A 291 -8.34 2.69 2.87
N TYR A 292 -8.15 2.07 1.70
CA TYR A 292 -8.90 2.41 0.49
C TYR A 292 -9.71 1.26 -0.14
N ILE A 293 -9.60 0.02 0.38
CA ILE A 293 -10.62 -1.01 0.11
C ILE A 293 -11.67 -0.99 1.22
N VAL A 294 -11.27 -0.86 2.50
CA VAL A 294 -12.19 -1.02 3.61
C VAL A 294 -12.63 0.34 4.19
N TYR A 295 -11.74 1.06 4.87
CA TYR A 295 -12.18 2.15 5.74
C TYR A 295 -12.57 3.43 5.00
N ALA A 296 -11.73 4.02 4.16
CA ALA A 296 -12.00 5.33 3.57
C ALA A 296 -13.27 5.38 2.70
N PRO A 297 -13.50 4.42 1.77
CA PRO A 297 -14.73 4.43 0.97
C PRO A 297 -15.98 4.28 1.83
N LEU A 298 -15.97 3.38 2.81
CA LEU A 298 -17.11 3.17 3.69
C LEU A 298 -17.35 4.37 4.60
N LEU A 299 -16.30 4.99 5.17
CA LEU A 299 -16.43 6.24 5.94
C LEU A 299 -17.02 7.38 5.12
N ALA A 300 -16.70 7.45 3.84
CA ALA A 300 -17.25 8.45 2.92
C ALA A 300 -18.67 8.13 2.41
N GLY A 301 -19.20 6.91 2.69
CA GLY A 301 -20.49 6.44 2.18
C GLY A 301 -20.44 6.04 0.71
N CYS A 302 -19.27 5.70 0.20
CA CYS A 302 -19.07 5.15 -1.13
C CYS A 302 -19.38 3.65 -1.17
N THR A 303 -19.64 3.14 -2.37
CA THR A 303 -19.51 1.71 -2.66
C THR A 303 -18.04 1.39 -2.86
N THR A 304 -17.53 0.34 -2.21
CA THR A 304 -16.17 -0.17 -2.44
C THR A 304 -16.20 -1.52 -3.16
N ILE A 305 -15.14 -1.82 -3.92
CA ILE A 305 -15.00 -3.09 -4.65
C ILE A 305 -13.88 -3.91 -4.03
N LEU A 306 -14.20 -5.14 -3.70
CA LEU A 306 -13.26 -6.19 -3.30
C LEU A 306 -13.09 -7.14 -4.50
N TYR A 307 -11.93 -7.07 -5.14
CA TYR A 307 -11.64 -7.81 -6.36
C TYR A 307 -10.68 -8.97 -6.08
N GLU A 308 -11.12 -10.21 -6.29
CA GLU A 308 -10.29 -11.41 -6.19
C GLU A 308 -9.82 -11.83 -7.57
N GLY A 309 -8.86 -11.08 -8.14
CA GLY A 309 -8.29 -11.33 -9.46
C GLY A 309 -6.98 -10.60 -9.66
N LYS A 310 -6.46 -10.67 -10.86
CA LYS A 310 -5.23 -9.99 -11.30
C LYS A 310 -5.53 -9.02 -12.44
N PRO A 311 -4.68 -8.03 -12.70
CA PRO A 311 -4.87 -7.10 -13.82
C PRO A 311 -4.78 -7.77 -15.19
N VAL A 312 -4.07 -8.91 -15.27
CA VAL A 312 -3.95 -9.77 -16.44
C VAL A 312 -4.14 -11.23 -16.04
N GLY A 313 -4.63 -12.06 -16.96
CA GLY A 313 -4.80 -13.50 -16.71
C GLY A 313 -6.04 -13.90 -15.90
N THR A 314 -6.97 -12.94 -15.62
CA THR A 314 -8.24 -13.24 -14.94
C THR A 314 -9.44 -12.52 -15.58
N PRO A 315 -9.89 -12.90 -16.77
CA PRO A 315 -9.28 -13.89 -17.65
C PRO A 315 -8.22 -13.31 -18.60
N ASP A 316 -8.21 -11.99 -18.84
CA ASP A 316 -7.41 -11.31 -19.86
C ASP A 316 -7.06 -9.87 -19.42
N PRO A 317 -6.30 -9.09 -20.17
CA PRO A 317 -5.95 -7.70 -19.82
C PRO A 317 -7.14 -6.72 -19.82
N GLY A 318 -8.34 -7.15 -20.21
CA GLY A 318 -9.58 -6.39 -20.12
C GLY A 318 -10.28 -6.46 -18.76
N ALA A 319 -9.77 -7.27 -17.82
CA ALA A 319 -10.41 -7.52 -16.53
C ALA A 319 -10.74 -6.23 -15.76
N PHE A 320 -9.81 -5.27 -15.71
CA PHE A 320 -10.02 -4.01 -15.00
C PHE A 320 -11.11 -3.14 -15.67
N TRP A 321 -11.14 -3.12 -16.99
CA TRP A 321 -12.14 -2.35 -17.74
C TRP A 321 -13.53 -2.93 -17.57
N ARG A 322 -13.64 -4.26 -17.52
CA ARG A 322 -14.89 -4.95 -17.19
C ARG A 322 -15.41 -4.54 -15.81
N VAL A 323 -14.56 -4.58 -14.78
CA VAL A 323 -14.94 -4.20 -13.41
C VAL A 323 -15.40 -2.74 -13.35
N ILE A 324 -14.65 -1.83 -13.97
CA ILE A 324 -15.01 -0.40 -14.02
C ILE A 324 -16.38 -0.19 -14.65
N ALA A 325 -16.61 -0.79 -15.81
CA ALA A 325 -17.86 -0.66 -16.55
C ALA A 325 -19.05 -1.31 -15.81
N GLN A 326 -18.87 -2.56 -15.39
CA GLN A 326 -19.95 -3.36 -14.78
C GLN A 326 -20.42 -2.80 -13.45
N HIS A 327 -19.53 -2.25 -12.64
CA HIS A 327 -19.88 -1.74 -11.32
C HIS A 327 -20.06 -0.22 -11.28
N GLY A 328 -19.75 0.47 -12.38
CA GLY A 328 -19.88 1.93 -12.51
C GLY A 328 -18.89 2.68 -11.64
N VAL A 329 -17.62 2.25 -11.66
CA VAL A 329 -16.53 2.85 -10.89
C VAL A 329 -16.32 4.30 -11.33
N ASN A 330 -16.25 5.22 -10.38
CA ASN A 330 -16.02 6.65 -10.63
C ASN A 330 -14.54 7.01 -10.54
N ALA A 331 -13.82 6.43 -9.58
CA ALA A 331 -12.37 6.58 -9.45
C ALA A 331 -11.73 5.25 -9.05
N MET A 332 -10.53 5.02 -9.56
CA MET A 332 -9.75 3.82 -9.30
C MET A 332 -8.38 4.19 -8.73
N PHE A 333 -7.90 3.36 -7.82
CA PHE A 333 -6.53 3.41 -7.32
C PHE A 333 -5.85 2.06 -7.53
N THR A 334 -4.64 2.05 -8.10
CA THR A 334 -3.84 0.84 -8.25
C THR A 334 -2.34 1.15 -8.29
N ALA A 335 -1.50 0.11 -8.42
CA ALA A 335 -0.06 0.27 -8.58
C ALA A 335 0.33 0.48 -10.06
N PRO A 336 1.38 1.25 -10.37
CA PRO A 336 1.93 1.37 -11.73
C PRO A 336 2.27 0.03 -12.37
N THR A 337 2.73 -0.96 -11.58
CA THR A 337 3.00 -2.33 -12.05
C THR A 337 1.79 -2.98 -12.70
N ALA A 338 0.57 -2.74 -12.20
CA ALA A 338 -0.65 -3.28 -12.81
C ALA A 338 -0.85 -2.72 -14.22
N PHE A 339 -0.64 -1.41 -14.39
CA PHE A 339 -0.76 -0.75 -15.69
C PHE A 339 0.36 -1.14 -16.65
N ARG A 340 1.59 -1.34 -16.16
CA ARG A 340 2.68 -1.89 -16.98
C ARG A 340 2.35 -3.30 -17.48
N ALA A 341 1.78 -4.15 -16.63
CA ALA A 341 1.35 -5.49 -17.02
C ALA A 341 0.24 -5.45 -18.09
N ILE A 342 -0.77 -4.60 -17.92
CA ILE A 342 -1.84 -4.42 -18.92
C ILE A 342 -1.26 -3.88 -20.22
N LYS A 343 -0.44 -2.81 -20.17
CA LYS A 343 0.22 -2.23 -21.35
C LYS A 343 1.06 -3.24 -22.12
N LYS A 344 1.75 -4.14 -21.40
CA LYS A 344 2.56 -5.20 -22.04
C LYS A 344 1.70 -6.16 -22.86
N GLU A 345 0.54 -6.57 -22.32
CA GLU A 345 -0.37 -7.54 -22.97
C GLU A 345 -1.31 -6.87 -23.99
N ASP A 346 -1.69 -5.62 -23.75
CA ASP A 346 -2.59 -4.83 -24.62
C ASP A 346 -2.04 -3.42 -24.87
N PRO A 347 -0.90 -3.29 -25.60
CA PRO A 347 -0.23 -2.00 -25.79
C PRO A 347 -1.07 -0.97 -26.55
N LYS A 348 -2.07 -1.41 -27.33
CA LYS A 348 -3.00 -0.57 -28.11
C LYS A 348 -4.32 -0.29 -27.38
N GLY A 349 -4.52 -0.80 -26.17
CA GLY A 349 -5.76 -0.61 -25.42
C GLY A 349 -7.01 -1.21 -26.06
N VAL A 350 -6.87 -2.26 -26.87
CA VAL A 350 -8.00 -2.85 -27.62
C VAL A 350 -9.07 -3.42 -26.69
N HIS A 351 -8.68 -4.02 -25.58
CA HIS A 351 -9.63 -4.54 -24.60
C HIS A 351 -10.44 -3.43 -23.94
N MET A 352 -9.83 -2.27 -23.72
CA MET A 352 -10.48 -1.11 -23.11
C MET A 352 -11.69 -0.62 -23.94
N THR A 353 -11.58 -0.61 -25.26
CA THR A 353 -12.63 -0.11 -26.17
C THR A 353 -13.91 -0.96 -26.17
N ARG A 354 -13.89 -2.15 -25.56
CA ARG A 354 -15.04 -3.05 -25.45
C ARG A 354 -15.97 -2.72 -24.29
N HIS A 355 -15.61 -1.74 -23.46
CA HIS A 355 -16.31 -1.42 -22.22
C HIS A 355 -16.74 0.04 -22.16
N ASP A 356 -17.89 0.30 -21.58
CA ASP A 356 -18.37 1.66 -21.32
C ASP A 356 -17.71 2.21 -20.05
N LEU A 357 -16.73 3.09 -20.23
CA LEU A 357 -16.01 3.75 -19.14
C LEU A 357 -16.52 5.18 -18.87
N SER A 358 -17.67 5.57 -19.37
CA SER A 358 -18.20 6.95 -19.30
C SER A 358 -18.37 7.49 -17.87
N ARG A 359 -18.56 6.62 -16.87
CA ARG A 359 -18.64 7.00 -15.45
C ARG A 359 -17.30 7.15 -14.77
N PHE A 360 -16.23 6.64 -15.38
CA PHE A 360 -14.88 6.67 -14.85
C PHE A 360 -14.26 8.04 -15.04
N ARG A 361 -13.79 8.67 -13.96
CA ARG A 361 -13.35 10.08 -13.98
C ARG A 361 -11.87 10.27 -13.69
N THR A 362 -11.24 9.36 -12.93
CA THR A 362 -9.87 9.55 -12.48
C THR A 362 -9.20 8.23 -12.14
N LEU A 363 -7.95 8.09 -12.55
CA LEU A 363 -7.04 7.01 -12.15
C LEU A 363 -5.98 7.55 -11.19
N PHE A 364 -5.80 6.90 -10.05
CA PHE A 364 -4.72 7.16 -9.11
C PHE A 364 -3.72 6.01 -9.10
N LEU A 365 -2.43 6.33 -9.11
CA LEU A 365 -1.32 5.38 -9.10
C LEU A 365 -0.42 5.63 -7.90
N ALA A 366 -0.03 4.60 -7.16
CA ALA A 366 0.93 4.67 -6.06
C ALA A 366 1.55 3.30 -5.71
N GLY A 367 2.48 3.32 -4.75
CA GLY A 367 3.15 2.12 -4.22
C GLY A 367 4.57 1.96 -4.74
N GLU A 368 4.86 2.53 -5.88
CA GLU A 368 6.19 2.68 -6.47
C GLU A 368 6.19 3.92 -7.36
N ARG A 369 7.36 4.34 -7.82
CA ARG A 369 7.45 5.45 -8.76
C ARG A 369 6.69 5.14 -10.05
N CYS A 370 5.78 6.03 -10.43
CA CYS A 370 5.12 5.96 -11.71
C CYS A 370 6.04 6.58 -12.78
N ASP A 371 6.54 5.75 -13.70
CA ASP A 371 7.31 6.25 -14.81
C ASP A 371 6.42 7.06 -15.78
N PRO A 372 6.96 8.14 -16.41
CA PRO A 372 6.19 9.00 -17.30
C PRO A 372 5.55 8.26 -18.48
N ASP A 373 6.21 7.24 -19.02
CA ASP A 373 5.71 6.48 -20.18
C ASP A 373 4.44 5.68 -19.83
N THR A 374 4.39 5.06 -18.65
CA THR A 374 3.19 4.35 -18.16
C THR A 374 2.05 5.33 -17.89
N LEU A 375 2.33 6.48 -17.26
CA LEU A 375 1.32 7.50 -16.97
C LEU A 375 0.73 8.08 -18.25
N LEU A 376 1.58 8.42 -19.22
CA LEU A 376 1.18 9.01 -20.50
C LEU A 376 0.34 8.01 -21.31
N TRP A 377 0.76 6.74 -21.37
CA TRP A 377 -0.01 5.68 -22.03
C TRP A 377 -1.40 5.52 -21.42
N ALA A 378 -1.49 5.47 -20.09
CA ALA A 378 -2.77 5.35 -19.41
C ALA A 378 -3.68 6.55 -19.68
N ARG A 379 -3.12 7.77 -19.67
CA ARG A 379 -3.87 9.01 -19.97
C ARG A 379 -4.36 9.06 -21.42
N GLU A 380 -3.53 8.64 -22.36
CA GLU A 380 -3.86 8.59 -23.79
C GLU A 380 -5.06 7.67 -24.06
N HIS A 381 -5.10 6.49 -23.43
CA HIS A 381 -6.12 5.48 -23.69
C HIS A 381 -7.39 5.68 -22.87
N LEU A 382 -7.27 6.14 -21.61
CA LEU A 382 -8.43 6.33 -20.72
C LEU A 382 -9.15 7.67 -20.92
N HIS A 383 -8.48 8.68 -21.49
CA HIS A 383 -8.99 10.04 -21.65
C HIS A 383 -9.47 10.70 -20.35
N VAL A 384 -8.93 10.28 -19.20
CA VAL A 384 -9.17 10.86 -17.88
C VAL A 384 -7.86 11.28 -17.23
N PRO A 385 -7.89 12.15 -16.20
CA PRO A 385 -6.71 12.44 -15.40
C PRO A 385 -6.10 11.16 -14.81
N VAL A 386 -4.80 11.00 -14.98
CA VAL A 386 -3.98 9.96 -14.34
C VAL A 386 -3.05 10.64 -13.37
N ILE A 387 -3.17 10.31 -12.10
CA ILE A 387 -2.52 11.00 -10.99
C ILE A 387 -1.60 10.03 -10.28
N ASP A 388 -0.30 10.31 -10.33
CA ASP A 388 0.65 9.71 -9.42
C ASP A 388 0.47 10.36 -8.04
N HIS A 389 0.51 9.56 -6.96
CA HIS A 389 0.48 10.08 -5.61
C HIS A 389 1.37 9.23 -4.70
N TRP A 390 1.93 9.86 -3.67
CA TRP A 390 2.97 9.26 -2.84
C TRP A 390 2.55 9.21 -1.38
N TRP A 391 2.75 8.05 -0.77
CA TRP A 391 2.50 7.76 0.64
C TRP A 391 3.16 6.47 1.09
N GLN A 392 3.02 6.14 2.36
CA GLN A 392 3.67 4.99 2.99
C GLN A 392 2.70 4.27 3.91
N THR A 393 3.03 3.03 4.30
CA THR A 393 2.27 2.28 5.31
C THR A 393 2.18 3.08 6.62
N GLU A 394 3.26 3.73 6.99
CA GLU A 394 3.40 4.55 8.18
C GLU A 394 2.47 5.75 8.20
N THR A 395 2.23 6.38 7.07
CA THR A 395 1.34 7.55 6.99
C THR A 395 -0.13 7.18 6.82
N GLY A 396 -0.42 6.04 6.19
CA GLY A 396 -1.79 5.51 6.04
C GLY A 396 -2.64 6.20 4.99
N TRP A 397 -2.23 7.36 4.48
CA TRP A 397 -2.88 8.13 3.43
C TRP A 397 -1.88 9.05 2.72
N ALA A 398 -2.30 9.70 1.63
CA ALA A 398 -1.41 10.41 0.73
C ALA A 398 -0.65 11.56 1.41
N ILE A 399 0.68 11.55 1.30
CA ILE A 399 1.58 12.64 1.68
C ILE A 399 1.59 13.71 0.60
N ALA A 400 1.65 13.29 -0.67
CA ALA A 400 1.60 14.18 -1.82
C ALA A 400 0.66 13.62 -2.88
N ALA A 401 -0.19 14.46 -3.44
CA ALA A 401 -1.15 14.12 -4.47
C ALA A 401 -1.66 15.36 -5.20
N ASN A 402 -2.22 15.16 -6.38
CA ASN A 402 -3.08 16.15 -7.01
C ASN A 402 -4.48 16.05 -6.39
N CYS A 403 -4.85 17.01 -5.56
CA CYS A 403 -6.09 16.99 -4.78
C CYS A 403 -7.31 17.34 -5.65
N VAL A 404 -7.89 16.35 -6.33
CA VAL A 404 -9.02 16.52 -7.27
C VAL A 404 -10.19 17.24 -6.63
N GLY A 405 -10.52 16.92 -5.39
CA GLY A 405 -11.63 17.52 -4.66
C GLY A 405 -11.42 19.00 -4.28
N LEU A 406 -10.18 19.47 -4.24
CA LEU A 406 -9.83 20.87 -3.96
C LEU A 406 -9.57 21.71 -5.23
N GLY A 407 -9.70 21.10 -6.39
CA GLY A 407 -9.37 21.70 -7.68
C GLY A 407 -8.01 21.21 -8.17
N MET A 408 -8.05 20.50 -9.28
CA MET A 408 -6.88 19.84 -9.84
C MET A 408 -5.84 20.85 -10.34
N LEU A 409 -4.59 20.62 -9.96
CA LEU A 409 -3.42 21.32 -10.50
C LEU A 409 -2.96 20.62 -11.81
N PRO A 410 -2.13 21.28 -12.64
CA PRO A 410 -1.51 20.62 -13.78
C PRO A 410 -0.78 19.34 -13.38
N VAL A 411 -1.00 18.25 -14.10
CA VAL A 411 -0.28 16.98 -13.87
C VAL A 411 1.08 17.06 -14.57
N LYS A 412 2.16 16.94 -13.77
CA LYS A 412 3.52 16.80 -14.27
C LYS A 412 3.91 15.32 -14.19
N PRO A 413 4.17 14.62 -15.32
CA PRO A 413 4.60 13.22 -15.32
C PRO A 413 5.82 12.99 -14.44
N GLY A 414 5.82 11.91 -13.66
CA GLY A 414 6.89 11.58 -12.71
C GLY A 414 6.82 12.33 -11.37
N SER A 415 5.79 13.17 -11.16
CA SER A 415 5.59 13.92 -9.92
C SER A 415 4.25 13.54 -9.25
N PRO A 416 4.24 13.23 -7.94
CA PRO A 416 3.01 13.12 -7.16
C PRO A 416 2.37 14.49 -6.85
N THR A 417 2.70 15.52 -7.57
CA THR A 417 2.24 16.90 -7.45
C THR A 417 2.79 17.58 -6.18
N LYS A 418 1.96 17.96 -5.24
CA LYS A 418 2.35 18.72 -4.04
C LYS A 418 1.90 18.02 -2.77
N ALA A 419 2.47 18.45 -1.64
CA ALA A 419 2.09 17.93 -0.33
C ALA A 419 0.59 18.15 -0.07
N VAL A 420 -0.07 17.15 0.50
CA VAL A 420 -1.47 17.25 0.92
C VAL A 420 -1.56 18.07 2.22
N ALA A 421 -2.69 18.74 2.45
CA ALA A 421 -2.92 19.52 3.66
C ALA A 421 -2.60 18.72 4.93
N GLY A 422 -1.86 19.34 5.84
CA GLY A 422 -1.34 18.74 7.06
C GLY A 422 0.11 18.25 6.99
N TYR A 423 0.65 17.99 5.80
CA TYR A 423 2.03 17.53 5.65
C TYR A 423 2.99 18.66 5.31
N ASP A 424 3.86 19.05 6.24
CA ASP A 424 4.98 19.98 5.99
C ASP A 424 6.17 19.19 5.46
N VAL A 425 6.17 18.90 4.15
CA VAL A 425 7.20 18.12 3.47
C VAL A 425 8.42 18.99 3.16
N ARG A 426 9.60 18.52 3.55
CA ARG A 426 10.89 19.17 3.31
C ARG A 426 11.84 18.23 2.58
N VAL A 427 12.75 18.80 1.82
CA VAL A 427 13.89 18.10 1.21
C VAL A 427 15.12 18.59 1.93
N LEU A 428 15.82 17.69 2.63
CA LEU A 428 16.89 18.04 3.55
C LEU A 428 18.25 17.46 3.10
N SER A 429 19.31 18.23 3.32
CA SER A 429 20.68 17.75 3.24
C SER A 429 21.01 16.83 4.43
N GLU A 430 22.21 16.27 4.44
CA GLU A 430 22.72 15.51 5.59
C GLU A 430 22.90 16.37 6.85
N ASP A 431 23.17 17.67 6.68
CA ASP A 431 23.30 18.66 7.75
C ASP A 431 21.96 19.32 8.14
N ASN A 432 20.85 18.71 7.77
CA ASN A 432 19.48 19.20 8.05
C ASN A 432 19.14 20.57 7.47
N GLN A 433 19.85 21.00 6.42
CA GLN A 433 19.51 22.22 5.70
C GLN A 433 18.50 21.94 4.59
N GLU A 434 17.55 22.85 4.36
CA GLU A 434 16.61 22.72 3.26
C GLU A 434 17.33 22.86 1.92
N MET A 435 17.11 21.89 1.02
CA MET A 435 17.75 21.85 -0.28
C MET A 435 17.10 22.86 -1.25
N PRO A 436 17.89 23.54 -2.09
CA PRO A 436 17.38 24.36 -3.19
C PRO A 436 16.50 23.55 -4.15
N ALA A 437 15.63 24.24 -4.90
CA ALA A 437 14.84 23.60 -5.94
C ALA A 437 15.72 22.84 -6.96
N GLY A 438 15.25 21.70 -7.38
CA GLY A 438 15.94 20.81 -8.33
C GLY A 438 17.07 19.95 -7.71
N GLN A 439 17.45 20.17 -6.46
CA GLN A 439 18.51 19.38 -5.82
C GLN A 439 17.93 18.24 -4.98
N ILE A 440 18.52 17.05 -5.15
CA ILE A 440 18.10 15.82 -4.45
C ILE A 440 18.59 15.83 -3.00
N GLY A 441 17.67 15.55 -2.08
CA GLY A 441 17.94 15.36 -0.66
C GLY A 441 17.05 14.29 -0.06
N SER A 442 17.16 14.09 1.27
CA SER A 442 16.26 13.25 2.04
C SER A 442 14.89 13.91 2.16
N ILE A 443 13.82 13.20 1.80
CA ILE A 443 12.47 13.72 2.01
C ILE A 443 12.05 13.43 3.45
N ALA A 444 11.68 14.47 4.15
CA ALA A 444 11.28 14.42 5.55
C ALA A 444 9.99 15.22 5.78
N ILE A 445 9.25 14.87 6.81
CA ILE A 445 8.01 15.54 7.18
C ILE A 445 8.23 16.20 8.55
N LYS A 446 8.04 17.53 8.62
CA LYS A 446 8.15 18.26 9.89
C LYS A 446 7.07 17.78 10.87
N LEU A 447 7.48 17.53 12.11
CA LEU A 447 6.57 17.12 13.18
C LEU A 447 5.77 18.34 13.74
N PRO A 448 4.53 18.11 14.21
CA PRO A 448 3.79 16.84 14.22
C PRO A 448 3.29 16.44 12.84
N MET A 449 3.23 15.13 12.56
CA MET A 449 2.52 14.65 11.36
C MET A 449 1.00 14.84 11.52
N PRO A 450 0.23 14.96 10.43
CA PRO A 450 -1.23 15.08 10.50
C PRO A 450 -1.89 13.83 11.08
N PRO A 451 -3.19 13.89 11.46
CA PRO A 451 -3.93 12.72 11.92
C PRO A 451 -3.92 11.60 10.88
N GLY A 452 -4.11 10.37 11.34
CA GLY A 452 -4.10 9.18 10.49
C GLY A 452 -2.70 8.59 10.23
N CYS A 453 -1.62 9.26 10.62
CA CYS A 453 -0.28 8.70 10.63
C CYS A 453 -0.05 7.79 11.85
N LEU A 454 1.00 6.93 11.80
CA LEU A 454 1.35 6.11 12.93
C LEU A 454 1.68 6.97 14.17
N PRO A 455 1.09 6.70 15.34
CA PRO A 455 1.53 7.32 16.59
C PRO A 455 2.81 6.68 17.16
N THR A 456 3.04 5.40 16.87
CA THR A 456 4.21 4.60 17.27
C THR A 456 4.24 3.24 16.55
N LEU A 457 5.23 2.42 16.87
CA LEU A 457 5.27 0.99 16.53
C LEU A 457 4.75 0.14 17.69
N TRP A 458 4.05 -0.94 17.37
CA TRP A 458 3.53 -1.87 18.36
C TRP A 458 4.66 -2.48 19.20
N ASN A 459 4.53 -2.36 20.52
CA ASN A 459 5.52 -2.83 21.51
C ASN A 459 6.96 -2.34 21.29
N ASN A 460 7.20 -1.27 20.50
CA ASN A 460 8.53 -0.90 20.09
C ASN A 460 8.71 0.62 19.89
N ASP A 461 8.48 1.41 20.94
CA ASP A 461 8.67 2.87 20.91
C ASP A 461 10.13 3.26 20.57
N ALA A 462 11.12 2.56 21.14
CA ALA A 462 12.52 2.80 20.82
C ALA A 462 12.85 2.52 19.34
N GLY A 463 12.22 1.50 18.76
CA GLY A 463 12.32 1.19 17.33
C GLY A 463 11.68 2.25 16.46
N PHE A 464 10.58 2.87 16.91
CA PHE A 464 9.95 4.01 16.25
C PHE A 464 10.91 5.20 16.20
N GLU A 465 11.44 5.63 17.34
CA GLU A 465 12.38 6.75 17.41
C GLU A 465 13.61 6.50 16.53
N LYS A 466 14.25 5.34 16.71
CA LYS A 466 15.47 4.96 15.97
C LYS A 466 15.25 4.93 14.46
N SER A 467 14.08 4.45 14.00
CA SER A 467 13.84 4.26 12.57
C SER A 467 13.45 5.54 11.85
N TYR A 468 12.77 6.46 12.54
CA TYR A 468 12.09 7.56 11.85
C TYR A 468 12.46 8.96 12.35
N LEU A 469 13.08 9.11 13.54
CA LEU A 469 13.20 10.42 14.19
C LEU A 469 14.63 10.86 14.49
N VAL A 470 15.59 9.92 14.55
CA VAL A 470 16.97 10.22 15.00
C VAL A 470 17.77 10.97 13.94
N LYS A 471 17.64 10.61 12.66
CA LYS A 471 18.50 11.14 11.59
C LYS A 471 18.27 12.64 11.35
N HIS A 472 17.03 13.10 11.42
CA HIS A 472 16.63 14.50 11.22
C HIS A 472 15.78 14.96 12.42
N PRO A 473 16.38 15.50 13.49
CA PRO A 473 15.65 15.95 14.67
C PRO A 473 14.53 16.95 14.34
N GLY A 474 13.32 16.69 14.86
CA GLY A 474 12.13 17.50 14.55
C GLY A 474 11.40 17.10 13.27
N PHE A 475 11.87 16.06 12.58
CA PHE A 475 11.27 15.53 11.36
C PHE A 475 11.06 14.03 11.42
N TYR A 476 10.02 13.56 10.75
CA TYR A 476 9.81 12.16 10.42
C TYR A 476 10.58 11.85 9.13
N LEU A 477 11.46 10.84 9.19
CA LEU A 477 12.23 10.35 8.04
C LEU A 477 11.40 9.38 7.21
N THR A 478 11.09 9.75 5.97
CA THR A 478 10.35 8.88 5.05
C THR A 478 11.20 7.72 4.50
N GLY A 479 12.52 7.88 4.52
CA GLY A 479 13.46 6.96 3.87
C GLY A 479 13.46 7.08 2.33
N ASP A 480 12.74 8.04 1.78
CA ASP A 480 12.75 8.37 0.36
C ASP A 480 13.64 9.58 0.09
N ALA A 481 14.23 9.61 -1.10
CA ALA A 481 15.02 10.73 -1.61
C ALA A 481 14.35 11.32 -2.85
N GLY A 482 14.47 12.63 -3.00
CA GLY A 482 13.88 13.33 -4.12
C GLY A 482 14.18 14.82 -4.08
N TYR A 483 13.47 15.58 -4.87
CA TYR A 483 13.62 17.03 -4.95
C TYR A 483 12.26 17.72 -5.10
N ARG A 484 12.27 19.02 -4.94
CA ARG A 484 11.14 19.91 -5.23
C ARG A 484 11.53 20.83 -6.38
N ASP A 485 10.69 20.97 -7.38
CA ASP A 485 10.93 21.94 -8.46
C ASP A 485 10.58 23.38 -8.04
N GLU A 486 10.83 24.35 -8.94
CA GLU A 486 10.58 25.78 -8.69
C GLU A 486 9.09 26.10 -8.46
N ASP A 487 8.16 25.30 -9.02
CA ASP A 487 6.72 25.42 -8.80
C ASP A 487 6.25 24.72 -7.51
N GLY A 488 7.16 24.07 -6.76
CA GLY A 488 6.90 23.35 -5.53
C GLY A 488 6.37 21.93 -5.72
N TYR A 489 6.47 21.36 -6.92
CA TYR A 489 6.13 19.97 -7.18
C TYR A 489 7.21 19.05 -6.65
N LEU A 490 6.80 17.97 -6.00
CA LEU A 490 7.68 16.94 -5.46
C LEU A 490 8.01 15.90 -6.53
N TYR A 491 9.23 15.40 -6.50
CA TYR A 491 9.69 14.27 -7.31
C TYR A 491 10.34 13.24 -6.40
N ILE A 492 9.73 12.08 -6.29
CA ILE A 492 10.24 10.97 -5.46
C ILE A 492 11.11 10.11 -6.36
N MET A 493 12.43 10.15 -6.15
CA MET A 493 13.39 9.59 -7.09
C MET A 493 13.83 8.18 -6.74
N SER A 494 14.03 7.88 -5.45
CA SER A 494 14.46 6.56 -4.97
C SER A 494 14.31 6.44 -3.45
N ARG A 495 14.58 5.26 -2.91
CA ARG A 495 14.89 5.12 -1.49
C ARG A 495 16.25 5.76 -1.22
N VAL A 496 16.43 6.29 -0.01
CA VAL A 496 17.75 6.82 0.40
C VAL A 496 18.84 5.75 0.27
N ASP A 497 18.49 4.49 0.58
CA ASP A 497 19.39 3.33 0.49
C ASP A 497 19.68 2.89 -0.95
N ASP A 498 18.89 3.33 -1.92
CA ASP A 498 19.05 3.02 -3.36
C ASP A 498 19.80 4.13 -4.13
N ILE A 499 20.26 5.19 -3.44
CA ILE A 499 21.12 6.20 -4.06
C ILE A 499 22.50 5.59 -4.28
N ILE A 500 23.02 5.73 -5.51
CA ILE A 500 24.33 5.24 -5.90
C ILE A 500 25.35 6.36 -5.71
N ASN A 501 26.43 6.09 -5.00
CA ASN A 501 27.51 7.04 -4.80
C ASN A 501 28.68 6.74 -5.75
N VAL A 502 28.67 7.37 -6.93
CA VAL A 502 29.71 7.19 -7.96
C VAL A 502 30.76 8.27 -7.79
N ALA A 503 31.93 7.92 -7.27
CA ALA A 503 33.06 8.85 -7.09
C ALA A 503 32.66 10.17 -6.38
N GLY A 504 31.82 10.09 -5.34
CA GLY A 504 31.31 11.25 -4.59
C GLY A 504 30.04 11.90 -5.19
N HIS A 505 29.59 11.49 -6.36
CA HIS A 505 28.35 11.96 -6.94
C HIS A 505 27.16 11.07 -6.54
N ARG A 506 26.15 11.67 -5.93
CA ARG A 506 24.91 10.99 -5.52
C ARG A 506 23.94 10.92 -6.71
N LEU A 507 23.74 9.73 -7.22
CA LEU A 507 22.91 9.47 -8.40
C LEU A 507 21.68 8.65 -8.06
N SER A 508 20.54 9.07 -8.58
CA SER A 508 19.28 8.38 -8.37
C SER A 508 19.14 7.19 -9.31
N THR A 509 18.86 6.00 -8.77
CA THR A 509 18.46 4.84 -9.57
C THR A 509 17.22 5.15 -10.40
N GLY A 510 16.24 5.85 -9.82
CA GLY A 510 15.01 6.23 -10.51
C GLY A 510 15.21 7.14 -11.73
N ALA A 511 16.19 8.06 -11.69
CA ALA A 511 16.52 8.90 -12.85
C ALA A 511 17.08 8.07 -14.01
N MET A 512 17.93 7.08 -13.70
CA MET A 512 18.44 6.17 -14.72
C MET A 512 17.34 5.24 -15.26
N GLU A 513 16.49 4.71 -14.38
CA GLU A 513 15.36 3.86 -14.77
C GLU A 513 14.38 4.60 -15.69
N GLU A 514 14.17 5.90 -15.48
CA GLU A 514 13.35 6.74 -16.37
C GLU A 514 13.92 6.79 -17.78
N VAL A 515 15.23 6.98 -17.91
CA VAL A 515 15.91 6.99 -19.23
C VAL A 515 15.82 5.61 -19.89
N LEU A 516 16.00 4.52 -19.11
CA LEU A 516 15.93 3.16 -19.62
C LEU A 516 14.50 2.81 -20.06
N SER A 517 13.50 3.15 -19.28
CA SER A 517 12.08 2.86 -19.58
C SER A 517 11.57 3.63 -20.79
N GLY A 518 12.15 4.80 -21.10
CA GLY A 518 11.86 5.57 -22.30
C GLY A 518 12.38 4.94 -23.60
N HIS A 519 13.10 3.81 -23.54
CA HIS A 519 13.54 3.10 -24.75
C HIS A 519 12.39 2.29 -25.36
N PRO A 520 12.16 2.34 -26.70
CA PRO A 520 11.00 1.72 -27.33
C PRO A 520 10.91 0.20 -27.11
N ASP A 521 12.03 -0.48 -26.96
CA ASP A 521 12.09 -1.94 -26.82
C ASP A 521 12.01 -2.43 -25.36
N ILE A 522 12.05 -1.54 -24.37
CA ILE A 522 12.07 -1.91 -22.94
C ILE A 522 10.66 -1.90 -22.36
N ALA A 523 10.31 -3.02 -21.71
CA ALA A 523 9.06 -3.18 -20.99
C ALA A 523 9.21 -2.82 -19.50
N GLU A 524 10.32 -3.26 -18.89
CA GLU A 524 10.61 -3.03 -17.47
C GLU A 524 12.11 -2.86 -17.26
N CYS A 525 12.49 -2.11 -16.26
CA CYS A 525 13.89 -1.96 -15.88
C CYS A 525 14.08 -1.77 -14.37
N ALA A 526 15.30 -2.03 -13.92
CA ALA A 526 15.76 -1.70 -12.58
C ALA A 526 17.25 -1.31 -12.65
N VAL A 527 17.68 -0.40 -11.77
CA VAL A 527 19.08 -0.04 -11.61
C VAL A 527 19.47 -0.26 -10.16
N VAL A 528 20.64 -0.85 -9.93
CA VAL A 528 21.23 -1.02 -8.60
C VAL A 528 22.65 -0.49 -8.58
N GLY A 529 23.11 0.02 -7.43
CA GLY A 529 24.51 0.35 -7.21
C GLY A 529 25.28 -0.89 -6.83
N VAL A 530 26.31 -1.25 -7.57
CA VAL A 530 27.20 -2.37 -7.24
C VAL A 530 28.56 -1.83 -6.81
N ALA A 531 29.24 -2.55 -5.94
CA ALA A 531 30.54 -2.15 -5.42
C ALA A 531 31.61 -2.03 -6.53
N ASP A 532 32.39 -0.97 -6.49
CA ASP A 532 33.52 -0.70 -7.38
C ASP A 532 34.73 -0.22 -6.58
N GLU A 533 35.89 -0.82 -6.79
CA GLU A 533 37.12 -0.55 -6.02
C GLU A 533 37.62 0.90 -6.15
N ILE A 534 37.34 1.57 -7.25
CA ILE A 534 37.85 2.91 -7.54
C ILE A 534 36.79 3.98 -7.27
N LYS A 535 35.52 3.71 -7.63
CA LYS A 535 34.45 4.70 -7.59
C LYS A 535 33.52 4.58 -6.38
N GLY A 536 33.75 3.57 -5.52
CA GLY A 536 32.87 3.20 -4.44
C GLY A 536 31.70 2.36 -4.92
N GLU A 537 30.86 2.93 -5.77
CA GLU A 537 29.77 2.21 -6.45
C GLU A 537 29.67 2.60 -7.92
N VAL A 538 29.14 1.70 -8.73
CA VAL A 538 28.75 1.97 -10.11
C VAL A 538 27.36 1.41 -10.39
N PRO A 539 26.56 2.07 -11.24
CA PRO A 539 25.23 1.57 -11.58
C PRO A 539 25.29 0.36 -12.52
N LEU A 540 24.49 -0.63 -12.20
CA LEU A 540 24.22 -1.82 -13.02
C LEU A 540 22.73 -1.84 -13.38
N GLY A 541 22.42 -1.87 -14.66
CA GLY A 541 21.07 -1.94 -15.18
C GLY A 541 20.58 -3.37 -15.37
N PHE A 542 19.29 -3.60 -15.15
CA PHE A 542 18.57 -4.80 -15.54
C PHE A 542 17.37 -4.38 -16.37
N VAL A 543 17.17 -4.98 -17.53
CA VAL A 543 16.11 -4.62 -18.45
C VAL A 543 15.36 -5.84 -18.96
N VAL A 544 14.05 -5.71 -19.10
CA VAL A 544 13.17 -6.70 -19.72
C VAL A 544 12.66 -6.11 -21.03
N THR A 545 12.84 -6.80 -22.12
CA THR A 545 12.37 -6.37 -23.43
C THR A 545 10.88 -6.60 -23.62
N LYS A 546 10.25 -5.79 -24.48
CA LYS A 546 8.86 -6.00 -24.90
C LYS A 546 8.73 -7.30 -25.70
N ALA A 547 7.53 -7.89 -25.68
CA ALA A 547 7.22 -9.04 -26.51
C ALA A 547 7.38 -8.71 -28.01
N GLY A 548 7.98 -9.63 -28.77
CA GLY A 548 8.18 -9.48 -30.21
C GLY A 548 9.39 -8.66 -30.62
N VAL A 549 10.23 -8.19 -29.71
CA VAL A 549 11.52 -7.58 -30.03
C VAL A 549 12.46 -8.65 -30.57
N SER A 550 12.98 -8.45 -31.79
CA SER A 550 13.90 -9.37 -32.50
C SER A 550 15.33 -8.83 -32.62
N ARG A 551 15.61 -7.68 -32.04
CA ARG A 551 16.94 -7.06 -32.03
C ARG A 551 17.88 -7.79 -31.06
N SER A 552 19.19 -7.71 -31.31
CA SER A 552 20.16 -8.31 -30.40
C SER A 552 20.20 -7.58 -29.06
N ASP A 553 20.38 -8.32 -27.96
CA ASP A 553 20.54 -7.75 -26.61
C ASP A 553 21.71 -6.77 -26.57
N GLY A 554 22.79 -7.04 -27.28
CA GLY A 554 23.99 -6.19 -27.37
C GLY A 554 23.72 -4.81 -27.98
N ASP A 555 22.90 -4.75 -29.02
CA ASP A 555 22.53 -3.46 -29.66
C ASP A 555 21.64 -2.64 -28.72
N ILE A 556 20.67 -3.28 -28.09
CA ILE A 556 19.77 -2.63 -27.11
C ILE A 556 20.61 -2.07 -25.95
N VAL A 557 21.47 -2.88 -25.36
CA VAL A 557 22.31 -2.46 -24.21
C VAL A 557 23.21 -1.27 -24.59
N LYS A 558 23.78 -1.28 -25.78
CA LYS A 558 24.61 -0.17 -26.29
C LYS A 558 23.80 1.14 -26.37
N GLU A 559 22.59 1.09 -26.93
CA GLU A 559 21.70 2.25 -27.01
C GLU A 559 21.30 2.76 -25.64
N LEU A 560 21.04 1.87 -24.67
CA LEU A 560 20.71 2.22 -23.31
C LEU A 560 21.86 2.95 -22.60
N ILE A 561 23.10 2.46 -22.77
CA ILE A 561 24.30 3.11 -22.24
C ILE A 561 24.48 4.51 -22.86
N ASP A 562 24.32 4.63 -24.18
CA ASP A 562 24.45 5.90 -24.87
C ASP A 562 23.35 6.90 -24.42
N ARG A 563 22.12 6.45 -24.21
CA ARG A 563 21.03 7.28 -23.68
C ARG A 563 21.32 7.81 -22.27
N ILE A 564 21.77 6.96 -21.36
CA ILE A 564 22.17 7.38 -20.00
C ILE A 564 23.29 8.41 -20.08
N ARG A 565 24.29 8.17 -20.92
CA ARG A 565 25.41 9.09 -21.13
C ARG A 565 24.98 10.46 -21.67
N GLN A 566 23.99 10.48 -22.58
CA GLN A 566 23.47 11.71 -23.17
C GLN A 566 22.55 12.48 -22.20
N GLN A 567 21.68 11.80 -21.47
CA GLN A 567 20.62 12.44 -20.68
C GLN A 567 21.03 12.71 -19.22
N ILE A 568 21.87 11.87 -18.64
CA ILE A 568 22.35 12.04 -17.26
C ILE A 568 23.81 12.51 -17.25
N GLY A 569 24.58 12.10 -18.23
CA GLY A 569 25.97 12.47 -18.38
C GLY A 569 26.95 11.34 -18.08
N PRO A 570 28.24 11.49 -18.48
CA PRO A 570 29.29 10.49 -18.25
C PRO A 570 29.58 10.24 -16.75
N VAL A 571 29.21 11.20 -15.91
CA VAL A 571 29.35 11.13 -14.44
C VAL A 571 28.57 9.94 -13.84
N ALA A 572 27.50 9.51 -14.50
CA ALA A 572 26.72 8.36 -14.06
C ALA A 572 27.55 7.07 -14.00
N GLY A 573 28.60 6.95 -14.81
CA GLY A 573 29.43 5.75 -14.83
C GLY A 573 28.69 4.48 -15.25
N PHE A 574 27.52 4.62 -15.89
CA PHE A 574 26.67 3.52 -16.35
C PHE A 574 27.33 2.84 -17.55
N LYS A 575 27.81 1.62 -17.37
CA LYS A 575 28.57 0.87 -18.38
C LYS A 575 27.97 -0.49 -18.71
N THR A 576 27.07 -0.99 -17.89
CA THR A 576 26.56 -2.36 -17.99
C THR A 576 25.06 -2.39 -17.76
N ALA A 577 24.36 -3.08 -18.65
CA ALA A 577 22.98 -3.49 -18.47
C ALA A 577 22.83 -4.96 -18.86
N LEU A 578 21.98 -5.68 -18.13
CA LEU A 578 21.70 -7.09 -18.39
C LEU A 578 20.27 -7.22 -18.91
N VAL A 579 20.10 -7.89 -20.03
CA VAL A 579 18.78 -8.26 -20.50
C VAL A 579 18.36 -9.52 -19.76
N VAL A 580 17.25 -9.45 -19.05
CA VAL A 580 16.70 -10.54 -18.23
C VAL A 580 15.27 -10.84 -18.63
N LYS A 581 14.80 -12.06 -18.37
CA LYS A 581 13.44 -12.44 -18.73
C LYS A 581 12.38 -11.71 -17.89
N ARG A 582 12.70 -11.47 -16.61
CA ARG A 582 11.82 -10.85 -15.62
C ARG A 582 12.64 -10.26 -14.46
N LEU A 583 12.05 -9.34 -13.72
CA LEU A 583 12.66 -8.76 -12.52
C LEU A 583 12.09 -9.41 -11.25
N PRO A 584 12.91 -9.61 -10.20
CA PRO A 584 12.43 -10.11 -8.93
C PRO A 584 11.56 -9.05 -8.25
N LYS A 585 10.33 -9.45 -7.92
CA LYS A 585 9.33 -8.56 -7.33
C LYS A 585 8.71 -9.19 -6.10
N THR A 586 8.21 -8.33 -5.24
CA THR A 586 7.26 -8.74 -4.21
C THR A 586 5.91 -9.05 -4.86
N ARG A 587 5.04 -9.77 -4.16
CA ARG A 587 3.65 -10.02 -4.57
C ARG A 587 2.82 -8.74 -4.78
N SER A 588 3.24 -7.62 -4.17
CA SER A 588 2.68 -6.29 -4.43
C SER A 588 3.28 -5.60 -5.66
N GLY A 589 4.19 -6.24 -6.39
CA GLY A 589 4.83 -5.71 -7.60
C GLY A 589 6.11 -4.91 -7.38
N LYS A 590 6.53 -4.68 -6.13
CA LYS A 590 7.73 -3.90 -5.81
C LYS A 590 9.00 -4.68 -6.18
N ILE A 591 9.88 -4.06 -6.98
CA ILE A 591 11.16 -4.65 -7.38
C ILE A 591 12.10 -4.78 -6.18
N LEU A 592 12.77 -5.93 -6.06
CA LEU A 592 13.67 -6.29 -4.95
C LEU A 592 15.11 -5.84 -5.22
N ARG A 593 15.34 -4.52 -5.39
CA ARG A 593 16.66 -3.94 -5.71
C ARG A 593 17.72 -4.31 -4.70
N GLY A 594 17.41 -4.24 -3.41
CA GLY A 594 18.34 -4.59 -2.34
C GLY A 594 18.82 -6.04 -2.40
N THR A 595 17.95 -6.98 -2.80
CA THR A 595 18.33 -8.38 -3.00
C THR A 595 19.21 -8.54 -4.24
N MET A 596 18.85 -7.89 -5.36
CA MET A 596 19.66 -7.89 -6.58
C MET A 596 21.07 -7.33 -6.35
N LYS A 597 21.18 -6.22 -5.60
CA LYS A 597 22.46 -5.63 -5.21
C LYS A 597 23.32 -6.61 -4.40
N ARG A 598 22.75 -7.25 -3.37
CA ARG A 598 23.48 -8.23 -2.54
C ARG A 598 23.98 -9.41 -3.35
N ILE A 599 23.17 -9.92 -4.30
CA ILE A 599 23.59 -10.99 -5.20
C ILE A 599 24.75 -10.49 -6.06
N ALA A 600 24.65 -9.31 -6.67
CA ALA A 600 25.70 -8.73 -7.50
C ALA A 600 27.02 -8.54 -6.76
N ASP A 601 26.96 -8.08 -5.51
CA ASP A 601 28.10 -7.86 -4.62
C ASP A 601 28.57 -9.14 -3.91
N SER A 602 28.04 -10.32 -4.26
CA SER A 602 28.36 -11.62 -3.62
C SER A 602 28.15 -11.61 -2.08
N GLN A 603 27.17 -10.85 -1.60
CA GLN A 603 26.81 -10.75 -0.18
C GLN A 603 25.76 -11.80 0.20
N GLU A 604 25.72 -12.15 1.49
CA GLU A 604 24.64 -13.00 2.01
C GLU A 604 23.29 -12.29 1.90
N TYR A 605 22.31 -13.03 1.45
CA TYR A 605 20.93 -12.58 1.41
C TYR A 605 19.98 -13.68 1.82
N THR A 606 18.84 -13.29 2.36
CA THR A 606 17.69 -14.17 2.55
C THR A 606 16.61 -13.75 1.55
N ALA A 607 16.06 -14.70 0.82
CA ALA A 607 14.94 -14.40 -0.08
C ALA A 607 13.81 -13.76 0.74
N PRO A 608 13.34 -12.54 0.37
CA PRO A 608 12.25 -11.91 1.09
C PRO A 608 10.99 -12.78 1.06
N ALA A 609 10.33 -12.96 2.19
CA ALA A 609 9.10 -13.74 2.28
C ALA A 609 7.95 -13.19 1.41
N THR A 610 8.08 -11.92 1.03
CA THR A 610 7.13 -11.22 0.14
C THR A 610 7.40 -11.46 -1.35
N ILE A 611 8.47 -12.19 -1.72
CA ILE A 611 8.79 -12.45 -3.12
C ILE A 611 7.67 -13.24 -3.80
N ASP A 612 7.36 -12.84 -5.03
CA ASP A 612 6.32 -13.50 -5.83
C ASP A 612 6.74 -14.91 -6.24
N ASP A 613 7.94 -15.03 -6.80
CA ASP A 613 8.56 -16.31 -7.21
C ASP A 613 10.03 -16.34 -6.79
N PRO A 614 10.41 -17.17 -5.80
CA PRO A 614 11.80 -17.26 -5.37
C PRO A 614 12.77 -17.75 -6.45
N GLY A 615 12.32 -18.58 -7.41
CA GLY A 615 13.17 -19.14 -8.50
C GLY A 615 13.75 -18.07 -9.42
N ILE A 616 13.16 -16.85 -9.42
CA ILE A 616 13.70 -15.73 -10.19
C ILE A 616 15.08 -15.27 -9.70
N LEU A 617 15.40 -15.48 -8.42
CA LEU A 617 16.70 -15.10 -7.87
C LEU A 617 17.84 -15.94 -8.46
N ASP A 618 17.58 -17.20 -8.79
CA ASP A 618 18.53 -18.05 -9.50
C ASP A 618 18.77 -17.56 -10.93
N GLU A 619 17.70 -17.17 -11.65
CA GLU A 619 17.79 -16.58 -12.99
C GLU A 619 18.62 -15.28 -12.99
N ILE A 620 18.42 -14.41 -11.99
CA ILE A 620 19.20 -13.17 -11.81
C ILE A 620 20.66 -13.48 -11.46
N THR A 621 20.89 -14.46 -10.59
CA THR A 621 22.23 -14.90 -10.21
C THR A 621 23.02 -15.42 -11.42
N ASP A 622 22.40 -16.23 -12.27
CA ASP A 622 23.02 -16.76 -13.49
C ASP A 622 23.35 -15.63 -14.48
N ALA A 623 22.45 -14.66 -14.67
CA ALA A 623 22.70 -13.51 -15.51
C ALA A 623 23.86 -12.65 -14.98
N LEU A 624 23.93 -12.44 -13.67
CA LEU A 624 25.02 -11.73 -13.01
C LEU A 624 26.37 -12.45 -13.14
N LYS A 625 26.40 -13.77 -12.94
CA LYS A 625 27.63 -14.58 -13.13
C LYS A 625 28.12 -14.51 -14.57
N GLY A 626 27.22 -14.58 -15.54
CA GLY A 626 27.56 -14.41 -16.96
C GLY A 626 28.20 -13.06 -17.29
N ALA A 627 27.92 -12.03 -16.52
CA ALA A 627 28.47 -10.67 -16.67
C ALA A 627 29.67 -10.37 -15.76
N GLY A 628 30.16 -11.37 -15.00
CA GLY A 628 31.35 -11.22 -14.13
C GLY A 628 31.05 -10.70 -12.71
N TYR A 629 29.76 -10.60 -12.35
CA TYR A 629 29.28 -10.31 -11.00
C TYR A 629 28.93 -11.62 -10.25
N ALA A 630 28.50 -11.51 -9.02
CA ALA A 630 28.07 -12.64 -8.20
C ALA A 630 29.10 -13.79 -8.19
N LYS A 631 30.38 -13.47 -7.96
CA LYS A 631 31.47 -14.44 -7.93
C LYS A 631 31.25 -15.45 -6.82
N ASP A 632 31.52 -16.73 -7.11
CA ASP A 632 31.49 -17.74 -6.07
C ASP A 632 32.49 -17.35 -4.98
N ARG A 633 32.08 -17.45 -3.73
CA ARG A 633 33.01 -17.24 -2.59
C ARG A 633 34.08 -18.31 -2.62
N PRO A 634 35.35 -17.96 -2.36
CA PRO A 634 36.42 -18.93 -2.22
C PRO A 634 36.21 -19.89 -1.03
#